data_0a4049185ca8544ff0b2575dc2d075f0
#
_entry.id   0a4049185ca8544ff0b2575dc2d075f0
#
_cell.length_a   1.000
_cell.length_b   1.000
_cell.length_c   1.000
_cell.angle_alpha   90.00
_cell.angle_beta   90.00
_cell.angle_gamma   90.00
#
_symmetry.space_group_name_H-M   'P 1'
#
loop_
_entity.id
_entity.type
_entity.pdbx_description
1 polymer ?
#
loop_
_entity_poly.entity_id
_entity_poly.type
_entity_poly.pdbx_seq_one_letter_code
_entity_poly.pdbx_strand_id
1 'polypeptide(L)'
;MDKILIRGARTHNLKNVDLTLPRDKLIVITGLSGSGKSSLAFDTLYAEGQRRYVESLSAYARQFLSMMEKPDVDTIEGLSPAISIEQKSTSHNPRSTVGTITEIYDYLRLLYARVGTPRCPDHDIPLEAQTVSQMVDQVLTLPEGSKLMLLAPVIRERKGEHLAVFDEMRAQGFVRARVDGKLYELDEVPKLDKQKKHSIDVVVDRFKVRADLQQRLAESFETALSLADGIALVAPMDEDEDVEEIIFSARFACPVCGHSISELEPKLFSFNNPAGACPTCDGLGVKQFFDARRVVNGELTLAEGAIRGWDRRNVYYFQMLGSLAQHYGFSLEEPFDELGTEHQKVVLYGSGRENVDFRYLNDRGDIVKRSHPFEGILPNLERRYRETESATVREELAKFLSTQPCPDCHGTRLRREARHVWVGDRTLPAITAMPVGEACEYAAGLSLTGRRGEIAAKILKEIRDRLQFLVNVGLDYLTLDRSADTLSGGEAQRIRLASQIGAGLVGVMYILDEPSIGLHQRDNERLLGTLTHLRNLGNTVIVVEHDEDAIRLADYVVDIGPGAGVHGGQVVAEGTPDQVMNHPDSLTGKYLSGRKKIAVPAKRTPRDKKKLLKLKGARGNNLQNVNLEIPVGLFTCITGVSGSGKSTLINNTLFPITATALNGATTLEVAPYDSFDGLQHLDKVVDIDQSPIGRTPRSNPATYTGLFTPIRELFSGVPEARSRGYGPGRFSFNVKGGRCEACQGDGVIKVEMHFLPDIYVPCDVCKGKRYNRETLEIRYKGKSIHEVLEMTIEEAREFFDAVPALARKLQTLMDVGLSYIKLGQSATTLSGGEAQRVKLSRELSKRDTGKTLYILDEPTTGLHFADIQQLLDVLHRLRDHGNTVVVIEHNLDVIKTADWLVDLGPEGGSKGGQIIANGTPEQVAEMPQSHTGHFLKPLLERDRA
;
A
#
# COMPACT_ATOMS: atom_id res chain seq x y z
N MET A 1 30.22 7.12 28.08
CA MET A 1 29.13 6.61 28.98
C MET A 1 28.61 5.31 28.43
N ASP A 2 28.65 4.23 29.18
CA ASP A 2 28.23 2.90 28.73
C ASP A 2 26.74 2.59 29.04
N LYS A 3 26.04 3.58 29.57
CA LYS A 3 24.67 3.43 30.05
C LYS A 3 23.80 4.64 29.67
N ILE A 4 22.50 4.40 29.50
CA ILE A 4 21.45 5.42 29.39
C ILE A 4 20.79 5.49 30.76
N LEU A 5 20.81 6.68 31.38
CA LEU A 5 20.20 6.91 32.69
C LEU A 5 18.94 7.73 32.54
N ILE A 6 17.80 7.15 32.91
CA ILE A 6 16.50 7.83 32.91
C ILE A 6 16.11 8.07 34.35
N ARG A 7 15.70 9.30 34.67
CA ARG A 7 15.23 9.69 36.01
C ARG A 7 13.90 10.45 35.91
N GLY A 8 12.92 9.99 36.65
CA GLY A 8 11.65 10.67 36.81
C GLY A 8 10.78 10.72 35.53
N ALA A 9 10.74 9.67 34.73
CA ALA A 9 9.88 9.63 33.56
C ALA A 9 8.39 9.54 33.95
N ARG A 10 7.57 10.52 33.53
CA ARG A 10 6.14 10.65 33.86
C ARG A 10 5.24 10.84 32.64
N THR A 11 5.76 10.62 31.46
CA THR A 11 5.01 10.76 30.21
C THR A 11 3.80 9.83 30.20
N HIS A 12 2.62 10.35 29.89
CA HIS A 12 1.34 9.63 29.90
C HIS A 12 1.06 8.91 31.23
N ASN A 13 0.99 7.58 31.20
CA ASN A 13 0.72 6.76 32.39
C ASN A 13 1.97 6.33 33.19
N LEU A 14 3.19 6.75 32.79
CA LEU A 14 4.42 6.42 33.50
C LEU A 14 4.43 7.08 34.89
N LYS A 15 4.79 6.30 35.91
CA LYS A 15 4.77 6.69 37.33
C LYS A 15 6.16 6.95 37.86
N ASN A 16 6.74 8.08 37.47
CA ASN A 16 8.07 8.51 37.95
C ASN A 16 9.15 7.43 37.79
N VAL A 17 9.27 6.90 36.59
CA VAL A 17 10.13 5.76 36.26
C VAL A 17 11.60 6.18 36.29
N ASP A 18 12.41 5.46 37.10
CA ASP A 18 13.86 5.50 37.11
C ASP A 18 14.40 4.21 36.48
N LEU A 19 15.25 4.33 35.48
CA LEU A 19 15.73 3.18 34.72
C LEU A 19 17.17 3.38 34.25
N THR A 20 17.97 2.32 34.24
CA THR A 20 19.34 2.31 33.74
C THR A 20 19.45 1.25 32.66
N LEU A 21 19.66 1.68 31.42
CA LEU A 21 19.77 0.78 30.27
C LEU A 21 21.22 0.67 29.81
N PRO A 22 21.71 -0.52 29.44
CA PRO A 22 23.03 -0.67 28.84
C PRO A 22 23.04 -0.11 27.42
N ARG A 23 24.14 0.51 26.96
CA ARG A 23 24.36 0.92 25.60
C ARG A 23 24.95 -0.23 24.77
N ASP A 24 24.81 -0.12 23.46
CA ASP A 24 25.34 -1.08 22.47
C ASP A 24 24.83 -2.53 22.70
N LYS A 25 23.61 -2.63 23.15
CA LYS A 25 22.91 -3.88 23.47
C LYS A 25 21.53 -3.94 22.82
N LEU A 26 21.02 -5.16 22.69
CA LEU A 26 19.63 -5.40 22.31
C LEU A 26 18.77 -5.39 23.57
N ILE A 27 17.89 -4.40 23.66
CA ILE A 27 17.00 -4.18 24.80
C ILE A 27 15.56 -4.41 24.35
N VAL A 28 14.84 -5.27 25.05
CA VAL A 28 13.41 -5.49 24.83
C VAL A 28 12.60 -4.87 25.95
N ILE A 29 11.65 -4.01 25.58
CA ILE A 29 10.65 -3.44 26.49
C ILE A 29 9.34 -4.21 26.26
N THR A 30 8.85 -4.86 27.27
CA THR A 30 7.66 -5.71 27.22
C THR A 30 6.67 -5.39 28.34
N GLY A 31 5.50 -6.00 28.31
CA GLY A 31 4.43 -5.80 29.29
C GLY A 31 3.05 -5.83 28.64
N LEU A 32 2.01 -5.69 29.42
CA LEU A 32 0.62 -5.68 28.96
C LEU A 32 0.33 -4.55 27.98
N SER A 33 -0.66 -4.73 27.11
CA SER A 33 -1.17 -3.64 26.27
C SER A 33 -1.63 -2.48 27.14
N GLY A 34 -1.21 -1.26 26.78
CA GLY A 34 -1.52 -0.06 27.58
C GLY A 34 -0.72 0.11 28.86
N SER A 35 0.30 -0.71 29.12
CA SER A 35 1.13 -0.60 30.33
C SER A 35 2.11 0.57 30.34
N GLY A 36 2.37 1.22 29.21
CA GLY A 36 3.29 2.36 29.10
C GLY A 36 4.57 2.09 28.33
N LYS A 37 4.69 0.95 27.64
CA LYS A 37 5.87 0.57 26.83
C LYS A 37 6.22 1.63 25.77
N SER A 38 5.23 1.98 24.95
CA SER A 38 5.40 2.98 23.89
C SER A 38 5.66 4.37 24.48
N SER A 39 5.03 4.72 25.61
CA SER A 39 5.30 5.97 26.33
C SER A 39 6.75 6.08 26.78
N LEU A 40 7.35 4.98 27.21
CA LEU A 40 8.78 4.97 27.58
C LEU A 40 9.69 4.99 26.33
N ALA A 41 9.45 4.11 25.37
CA ALA A 41 10.32 3.94 24.21
C ALA A 41 10.22 5.11 23.22
N PHE A 42 9.02 5.50 22.81
CA PHE A 42 8.81 6.50 21.77
C PHE A 42 8.57 7.90 22.35
N ASP A 43 7.63 8.05 23.25
CA ASP A 43 7.23 9.38 23.76
C ASP A 43 8.22 9.95 24.79
N THR A 44 9.16 9.15 25.30
CA THR A 44 10.22 9.57 26.22
C THR A 44 11.60 9.47 25.61
N LEU A 45 12.11 8.27 25.34
CA LEU A 45 13.49 8.06 24.86
C LEU A 45 13.71 8.61 23.44
N TYR A 46 12.86 8.21 22.48
CA TYR A 46 12.97 8.70 21.11
C TYR A 46 12.71 10.20 21.03
N ALA A 47 11.63 10.67 21.65
CA ALA A 47 11.25 12.09 21.61
C ALA A 47 12.36 13.00 22.16
N GLU A 48 13.00 12.64 23.28
CA GLU A 48 14.12 13.42 23.84
C GLU A 48 15.40 13.29 22.98
N GLY A 49 15.69 12.11 22.45
CA GLY A 49 16.83 11.91 21.55
C GLY A 49 16.69 12.73 20.27
N GLN A 50 15.50 12.74 19.67
CA GLN A 50 15.19 13.52 18.48
C GLN A 50 15.21 15.02 18.76
N ARG A 51 14.65 15.47 19.90
CA ARG A 51 14.65 16.87 20.31
C ARG A 51 16.09 17.40 20.43
N ARG A 52 16.98 16.69 21.12
CA ARG A 52 18.38 17.06 21.29
C ARG A 52 19.14 17.09 19.97
N TYR A 53 18.85 16.15 19.07
CA TYR A 53 19.46 16.13 17.75
C TYR A 53 19.06 17.37 16.94
N VAL A 54 17.76 17.70 16.88
CA VAL A 54 17.24 18.87 16.16
C VAL A 54 17.78 20.16 16.80
N GLU A 55 17.93 20.22 18.13
CA GLU A 55 18.49 21.37 18.84
C GLU A 55 19.96 21.64 18.45
N SER A 56 20.70 20.60 18.08
CA SER A 56 22.08 20.72 17.60
C SER A 56 22.20 21.25 16.16
N LEU A 57 21.08 21.29 15.40
CA LEU A 57 21.04 21.72 14.00
C LEU A 57 20.96 23.25 13.86
N SER A 58 20.81 23.71 12.63
CA SER A 58 20.75 25.14 12.30
C SER A 58 19.58 25.88 12.97
N ALA A 59 19.67 27.23 12.99
CA ALA A 59 18.61 28.10 13.52
C ALA A 59 17.25 27.89 12.82
N TYR A 60 17.26 27.51 11.54
CA TYR A 60 16.03 27.18 10.79
C TYR A 60 15.38 25.89 11.34
N ALA A 61 16.13 24.84 11.56
CA ALA A 61 15.62 23.59 12.15
C ALA A 61 15.09 23.81 13.57
N ARG A 62 15.69 24.73 14.35
CA ARG A 62 15.22 25.07 15.71
C ARG A 62 13.84 25.72 15.73
N GLN A 63 13.35 26.33 14.65
CA GLN A 63 11.97 26.84 14.60
C GLN A 63 10.93 25.71 14.75
N PHE A 64 11.26 24.51 14.36
CA PHE A 64 10.40 23.33 14.54
C PHE A 64 10.45 22.77 15.97
N LEU A 65 11.45 23.09 16.76
CA LEU A 65 11.57 22.66 18.17
C LEU A 65 10.46 23.21 19.05
N SER A 66 9.99 24.43 18.77
CA SER A 66 8.85 25.03 19.52
C SER A 66 7.54 24.24 19.34
N MET A 67 7.46 23.39 18.33
CA MET A 67 6.33 22.52 18.04
C MET A 67 6.50 21.08 18.56
N MET A 68 7.70 20.72 19.04
CA MET A 68 7.96 19.41 19.63
C MET A 68 7.74 19.47 21.13
N GLU A 69 6.79 18.68 21.61
CA GLU A 69 6.52 18.56 23.05
C GLU A 69 7.75 17.96 23.75
N LYS A 70 8.18 18.60 24.83
CA LYS A 70 9.24 18.05 25.68
C LYS A 70 8.64 16.92 26.53
N PRO A 71 9.27 15.72 26.54
CA PRO A 71 8.82 14.65 27.41
C PRO A 71 8.84 15.07 28.89
N ASP A 72 7.86 14.62 29.65
CA ASP A 72 7.82 14.83 31.10
C ASP A 72 8.80 13.84 31.79
N VAL A 73 10.05 14.29 31.91
CA VAL A 73 11.15 13.54 32.52
C VAL A 73 12.10 14.50 33.22
N ASP A 74 12.63 14.10 34.34
CA ASP A 74 13.58 14.94 35.09
C ASP A 74 14.91 15.05 34.34
N THR A 75 15.55 13.93 34.06
CA THR A 75 16.81 13.87 33.28
C THR A 75 16.93 12.57 32.48
N ILE A 76 17.57 12.65 31.32
CA ILE A 76 18.05 11.48 30.56
C ILE A 76 19.50 11.76 30.17
N GLU A 77 20.39 10.87 30.55
CA GLU A 77 21.82 10.97 30.20
C GLU A 77 22.22 9.78 29.32
N GLY A 78 23.28 9.97 28.50
CA GLY A 78 23.85 8.91 27.67
C GLY A 78 23.09 8.60 26.40
N LEU A 79 22.15 9.44 25.99
CA LEU A 79 21.43 9.27 24.71
C LEU A 79 22.35 9.40 23.50
N SER A 80 22.19 8.52 22.54
CA SER A 80 22.68 8.64 21.16
C SER A 80 21.63 9.26 20.26
N PRO A 81 22.02 9.72 19.04
CA PRO A 81 21.02 10.05 18.02
C PRO A 81 20.03 8.90 17.82
N ALA A 82 18.74 9.21 17.84
CA ALA A 82 17.70 8.21 17.85
C ALA A 82 17.00 8.10 16.49
N ILE A 83 16.76 6.88 16.05
CA ILE A 83 16.00 6.56 14.84
C ILE A 83 14.81 5.67 15.25
N SER A 84 13.60 6.14 14.91
CA SER A 84 12.35 5.40 15.15
C SER A 84 11.94 4.61 13.91
N ILE A 85 11.55 3.37 14.13
CA ILE A 85 10.98 2.49 13.09
C ILE A 85 9.62 2.00 13.57
N GLU A 86 8.61 2.82 13.32
CA GLU A 86 7.22 2.57 13.72
C GLU A 86 6.42 1.86 12.62
N GLN A 87 5.29 1.27 13.02
CA GLN A 87 4.36 0.59 12.11
C GLN A 87 3.42 1.55 11.34
N LYS A 88 3.45 2.85 11.63
CA LYS A 88 2.57 3.82 10.97
C LYS A 88 2.73 3.74 9.45
N SER A 89 1.59 3.78 8.76
CA SER A 89 1.51 3.63 7.32
C SER A 89 2.54 4.48 6.57
N THR A 90 3.16 3.87 5.59
CA THR A 90 3.96 4.55 4.58
C THR A 90 3.11 5.60 3.86
N SER A 91 3.80 6.55 3.25
CA SER A 91 3.22 7.57 2.38
C SER A 91 2.04 7.03 1.54
N HIS A 92 0.90 7.69 1.59
CA HIS A 92 -0.23 7.44 0.69
C HIS A 92 0.04 7.96 -0.75
N ASN A 93 1.29 8.23 -1.09
CA ASN A 93 1.66 8.65 -2.42
C ASN A 93 1.60 7.44 -3.37
N PRO A 94 0.69 7.42 -4.37
CA PRO A 94 0.54 6.28 -5.28
C PRO A 94 1.76 6.08 -6.20
N ARG A 95 2.69 7.02 -6.20
CA ARG A 95 3.96 6.92 -6.93
C ARG A 95 5.10 6.29 -6.13
N SER A 96 4.89 6.02 -4.84
CA SER A 96 5.87 5.33 -4.01
C SER A 96 5.78 3.82 -4.20
N THR A 97 6.91 3.18 -4.46
CA THR A 97 7.04 1.73 -4.59
C THR A 97 8.10 1.19 -3.64
N VAL A 98 8.13 -0.12 -3.42
CA VAL A 98 9.19 -0.76 -2.65
C VAL A 98 10.57 -0.35 -3.18
N GLY A 99 10.77 -0.39 -4.50
CA GLY A 99 12.02 0.00 -5.13
C GLY A 99 12.44 1.45 -4.90
N THR A 100 11.49 2.39 -4.86
CA THR A 100 11.79 3.81 -4.62
C THR A 100 12.08 4.12 -3.15
N ILE A 101 11.37 3.48 -2.23
CA ILE A 101 11.57 3.65 -0.78
C ILE A 101 12.93 3.11 -0.34
N THR A 102 13.37 2.01 -0.96
CA THR A 102 14.65 1.36 -0.66
C THR A 102 15.83 1.95 -1.42
N GLU A 103 15.58 2.93 -2.28
CA GLU A 103 16.56 3.53 -3.20
C GLU A 103 17.14 2.54 -4.24
N ILE A 104 16.72 1.27 -4.23
CA ILE A 104 17.15 0.27 -5.20
C ILE A 104 16.80 0.71 -6.62
N TYR A 105 15.64 1.31 -6.79
CA TYR A 105 15.19 1.81 -8.09
C TYR A 105 16.11 2.92 -8.64
N ASP A 106 16.67 3.76 -7.79
CA ASP A 106 17.61 4.82 -8.20
C ASP A 106 18.93 4.23 -8.73
N TYR A 107 19.43 3.18 -8.09
CA TYR A 107 20.61 2.45 -8.58
C TYR A 107 20.31 1.67 -9.85
N LEU A 108 19.10 1.07 -9.97
CA LEU A 108 18.68 0.41 -11.22
C LEU A 108 18.59 1.41 -12.37
N ARG A 109 18.00 2.58 -12.17
CA ARG A 109 17.97 3.64 -13.20
C ARG A 109 19.37 4.03 -13.64
N LEU A 110 20.27 4.18 -12.69
CA LEU A 110 21.68 4.49 -12.97
C LEU A 110 22.35 3.36 -13.77
N LEU A 111 22.12 2.10 -13.39
CA LEU A 111 22.66 0.93 -14.08
C LEU A 111 22.19 0.91 -15.54
N TYR A 112 20.88 1.03 -15.78
CA TYR A 112 20.29 1.01 -17.13
C TYR A 112 20.76 2.19 -17.98
N ALA A 113 20.93 3.38 -17.38
CA ALA A 113 21.46 4.54 -18.08
C ALA A 113 22.93 4.40 -18.48
N ARG A 114 23.74 3.70 -17.67
CA ARG A 114 25.19 3.61 -17.88
C ARG A 114 25.64 2.41 -18.72
N VAL A 115 24.98 1.27 -18.56
CA VAL A 115 25.37 0.01 -19.22
C VAL A 115 24.25 -0.65 -20.02
N GLY A 116 23.06 -0.06 -20.08
CA GLY A 116 21.93 -0.57 -20.82
C GLY A 116 22.12 -0.53 -22.32
N THR A 117 21.55 -1.51 -23.03
CA THR A 117 21.47 -1.55 -24.48
C THR A 117 20.04 -1.25 -24.90
N PRO A 118 19.77 -0.08 -25.49
CA PRO A 118 18.44 0.23 -26.00
C PRO A 118 18.14 -0.59 -27.25
N ARG A 119 16.88 -1.00 -27.42
CA ARG A 119 16.39 -1.67 -28.61
C ARG A 119 15.21 -0.92 -29.19
N CYS A 120 15.02 -1.05 -30.51
CA CYS A 120 13.86 -0.51 -31.18
C CYS A 120 12.57 -1.18 -30.67
N PRO A 121 11.56 -0.43 -30.20
CA PRO A 121 10.30 -1.02 -29.74
C PRO A 121 9.50 -1.79 -30.79
N ASP A 122 9.71 -1.48 -32.09
CA ASP A 122 8.97 -2.07 -33.19
C ASP A 122 9.73 -3.23 -33.87
N HIS A 123 11.06 -3.20 -33.87
CA HIS A 123 11.90 -4.14 -34.61
C HIS A 123 12.82 -5.01 -33.74
N ASP A 124 12.90 -4.70 -32.44
CA ASP A 124 13.77 -5.36 -31.45
C ASP A 124 15.26 -5.41 -31.82
N ILE A 125 15.69 -4.47 -32.68
CA ILE A 125 17.08 -4.30 -33.09
C ILE A 125 17.81 -3.45 -32.08
N PRO A 126 19.02 -3.84 -31.60
CA PRO A 126 19.84 -2.98 -30.74
C PRO A 126 20.11 -1.64 -31.40
N LEU A 127 19.92 -0.57 -30.63
CA LEU A 127 20.23 0.79 -31.05
C LEU A 127 21.64 1.11 -30.56
N GLU A 128 22.58 1.21 -31.48
CA GLU A 128 23.97 1.49 -31.17
C GLU A 128 24.39 2.81 -31.83
N ALA A 129 25.10 3.64 -31.07
CA ALA A 129 25.73 4.85 -31.60
C ALA A 129 27.11 4.44 -32.15
N GLN A 130 27.32 4.67 -33.41
CA GLN A 130 28.60 4.42 -34.09
C GLN A 130 29.44 5.70 -34.14
N THR A 131 30.75 5.57 -33.93
CA THR A 131 31.68 6.69 -34.20
C THR A 131 31.94 6.81 -35.70
N VAL A 132 32.28 8.00 -36.14
CA VAL A 132 32.62 8.23 -37.57
C VAL A 132 33.73 7.28 -38.02
N SER A 133 34.74 7.00 -37.19
CA SER A 133 35.79 6.04 -37.47
C SER A 133 35.26 4.62 -37.72
N GLN A 134 34.33 4.16 -36.90
CA GLN A 134 33.69 2.85 -37.07
C GLN A 134 32.86 2.76 -38.35
N MET A 135 32.16 3.86 -38.71
CA MET A 135 31.37 3.94 -39.94
C MET A 135 32.28 3.83 -41.15
N VAL A 136 33.39 4.59 -41.16
CA VAL A 136 34.41 4.58 -42.21
C VAL A 136 35.02 3.21 -42.34
N ASP A 137 35.46 2.61 -41.23
CA ASP A 137 36.07 1.26 -41.24
C ASP A 137 35.08 0.22 -41.80
N GLN A 138 33.81 0.28 -41.46
CA GLN A 138 32.81 -0.63 -42.02
C GLN A 138 32.61 -0.46 -43.53
N VAL A 139 32.58 0.79 -44.02
CA VAL A 139 32.50 1.01 -45.48
C VAL A 139 33.71 0.50 -46.18
N LEU A 140 34.92 0.64 -45.61
CA LEU A 140 36.16 0.17 -46.20
C LEU A 140 36.31 -1.37 -46.25
N THR A 141 35.46 -2.10 -45.49
CA THR A 141 35.39 -3.57 -45.58
C THR A 141 34.54 -4.09 -46.75
N LEU A 142 33.79 -3.20 -47.42
CA LEU A 142 33.02 -3.55 -48.62
C LEU A 142 33.93 -3.87 -49.79
N PRO A 143 33.41 -4.59 -50.82
CA PRO A 143 34.22 -4.98 -51.96
C PRO A 143 34.95 -3.81 -52.65
N GLU A 144 36.26 -3.93 -52.86
CA GLU A 144 37.07 -2.89 -53.48
C GLU A 144 36.58 -2.60 -54.89
N GLY A 145 36.42 -1.31 -55.21
CA GLY A 145 35.89 -0.85 -56.50
C GLY A 145 34.40 -0.67 -56.61
N SER A 146 33.63 -1.06 -55.58
CA SER A 146 32.18 -0.81 -55.51
C SER A 146 31.90 0.71 -55.60
N LYS A 147 30.93 1.08 -56.44
CA LYS A 147 30.51 2.49 -56.64
C LYS A 147 29.34 2.79 -55.70
N LEU A 148 29.62 3.60 -54.69
CA LEU A 148 28.68 3.89 -53.64
C LEU A 148 28.43 5.41 -53.49
N MET A 149 27.27 5.76 -52.94
CA MET A 149 26.96 7.12 -52.57
C MET A 149 26.63 7.20 -51.08
N LEU A 150 27.13 8.25 -50.44
CA LEU A 150 26.80 8.64 -49.07
C LEU A 150 25.66 9.64 -49.09
N LEU A 151 24.59 9.29 -48.37
CA LEU A 151 23.34 10.03 -48.34
C LEU A 151 23.03 10.54 -46.93
N ALA A 152 22.44 11.74 -46.86
CA ALA A 152 21.87 12.30 -45.62
C ALA A 152 20.34 12.30 -45.71
N PRO A 153 19.63 11.50 -44.92
CA PRO A 153 18.17 11.42 -44.97
C PRO A 153 17.53 12.59 -44.20
N VAL A 154 17.27 13.70 -44.91
CA VAL A 154 16.74 14.96 -44.33
C VAL A 154 15.23 14.91 -44.11
N ILE A 155 14.49 14.15 -44.91
CA ILE A 155 13.04 13.92 -44.73
C ILE A 155 12.76 12.42 -44.80
N ARG A 156 12.01 11.89 -43.81
CA ARG A 156 11.57 10.50 -43.79
C ARG A 156 10.07 10.44 -43.56
N GLU A 157 9.36 9.80 -44.52
CA GLU A 157 7.92 9.50 -44.40
C GLU A 157 7.04 10.71 -43.95
N ARG A 158 7.35 11.93 -44.39
CA ARG A 158 6.58 13.12 -44.07
C ARG A 158 5.78 13.65 -45.25
N LYS A 159 4.53 14.06 -44.97
CA LYS A 159 3.66 14.72 -45.92
C LYS A 159 4.13 16.14 -46.18
N GLY A 160 4.07 16.60 -47.43
CA GLY A 160 4.39 17.96 -47.81
C GLY A 160 5.13 18.06 -49.15
N GLU A 161 5.21 19.25 -49.71
CA GLU A 161 5.97 19.55 -50.93
C GLU A 161 7.49 19.74 -50.70
N HIS A 162 7.87 20.01 -49.45
CA HIS A 162 9.24 20.16 -48.95
C HIS A 162 10.14 21.12 -49.75
N LEU A 163 9.56 22.16 -50.37
CA LEU A 163 10.28 23.13 -51.20
C LEU A 163 11.41 23.85 -50.43
N ALA A 164 11.15 24.22 -49.17
CA ALA A 164 12.15 24.89 -48.34
C ALA A 164 13.39 24.04 -48.09
N VAL A 165 13.24 22.69 -48.00
CA VAL A 165 14.35 21.77 -47.83
C VAL A 165 15.23 21.75 -49.07
N PHE A 166 14.65 21.70 -50.28
CA PHE A 166 15.41 21.74 -51.53
C PHE A 166 16.12 23.10 -51.69
N ASP A 167 15.49 24.20 -51.32
CA ASP A 167 16.10 25.52 -51.36
C ASP A 167 17.29 25.64 -50.41
N GLU A 168 17.14 25.10 -49.23
CA GLU A 168 18.23 25.06 -48.25
C GLU A 168 19.41 24.21 -48.69
N MET A 169 19.16 23.04 -49.29
CA MET A 169 20.21 22.19 -49.82
C MET A 169 20.94 22.79 -51.00
N ARG A 170 20.23 23.51 -51.89
CA ARG A 170 20.89 24.29 -52.98
C ARG A 170 21.77 25.39 -52.42
N ALA A 171 21.29 26.12 -51.40
CA ALA A 171 22.04 27.19 -50.74
C ALA A 171 23.33 26.66 -50.04
N GLN A 172 23.34 25.43 -49.58
CA GLN A 172 24.51 24.77 -49.00
C GLN A 172 25.46 24.15 -50.07
N GLY A 173 25.07 24.23 -51.36
CA GLY A 173 25.95 23.76 -52.47
C GLY A 173 25.79 22.28 -52.83
N PHE A 174 24.75 21.58 -52.36
CA PHE A 174 24.46 20.23 -52.82
C PHE A 174 23.83 20.23 -54.21
N VAL A 175 24.09 19.17 -54.97
CA VAL A 175 23.68 19.09 -56.40
C VAL A 175 22.57 18.05 -56.61
N ARG A 176 22.53 17.00 -55.83
CA ARG A 176 21.66 15.87 -56.03
C ARG A 176 20.92 15.42 -54.75
N ALA A 177 19.71 14.91 -54.96
CA ALA A 177 18.94 14.27 -53.94
C ALA A 177 18.26 12.98 -54.45
N ARG A 178 18.10 12.01 -53.57
CA ARG A 178 17.26 10.83 -53.80
C ARG A 178 15.87 11.13 -53.17
N VAL A 179 14.84 11.14 -54.03
CA VAL A 179 13.45 11.40 -53.62
C VAL A 179 12.63 10.13 -53.87
N ASP A 180 12.02 9.58 -52.87
CA ASP A 180 11.23 8.33 -52.92
C ASP A 180 11.95 7.21 -53.66
N GLY A 181 13.24 7.07 -53.40
CA GLY A 181 14.13 6.04 -53.98
C GLY A 181 14.73 6.39 -55.34
N LYS A 182 14.32 7.49 -55.98
CA LYS A 182 14.84 7.91 -57.29
C LYS A 182 15.81 9.08 -57.16
N LEU A 183 16.93 9.02 -57.87
CA LEU A 183 17.93 10.07 -57.91
C LEU A 183 17.54 11.19 -58.86
N TYR A 184 17.60 12.46 -58.40
CA TYR A 184 17.38 13.67 -59.19
C TYR A 184 18.50 14.66 -58.94
N GLU A 185 18.74 15.53 -59.96
CA GLU A 185 19.41 16.79 -59.70
C GLU A 185 18.47 17.74 -58.97
N LEU A 186 18.95 18.55 -57.99
CA LEU A 186 18.09 19.41 -57.18
C LEU A 186 17.24 20.39 -57.96
N ASP A 187 17.73 20.80 -59.16
CA ASP A 187 17.00 21.68 -60.07
C ASP A 187 15.91 20.97 -60.88
N GLU A 188 15.93 19.66 -60.96
CA GLU A 188 15.04 18.82 -61.76
C GLU A 188 14.05 18.00 -60.89
N VAL A 189 14.01 18.20 -59.61
CA VAL A 189 13.10 17.49 -58.71
C VAL A 189 11.65 17.87 -59.08
N PRO A 190 10.79 16.87 -59.35
CA PRO A 190 9.40 17.14 -59.65
C PRO A 190 8.64 17.67 -58.43
N LYS A 191 7.57 18.42 -58.68
CA LYS A 191 6.71 18.91 -57.61
C LYS A 191 6.05 17.74 -56.85
N LEU A 192 6.30 17.68 -55.56
CA LEU A 192 5.82 16.60 -54.67
C LEU A 192 4.35 16.81 -54.30
N ASP A 193 3.64 15.71 -54.08
CA ASP A 193 2.25 15.73 -53.67
C ASP A 193 2.10 16.04 -52.16
N LYS A 194 1.44 17.13 -51.81
CA LYS A 194 1.22 17.56 -50.42
C LYS A 194 0.56 16.51 -49.53
N GLN A 195 -0.21 15.59 -50.10
CA GLN A 195 -1.00 14.62 -49.32
C GLN A 195 -0.29 13.30 -49.15
N LYS A 196 0.78 13.03 -49.90
CA LYS A 196 1.58 11.83 -49.80
C LYS A 196 2.76 12.03 -48.89
N LYS A 197 3.20 10.94 -48.32
CA LYS A 197 4.45 10.88 -47.55
C LYS A 197 5.61 10.76 -48.50
N HIS A 198 6.66 11.52 -48.28
CA HIS A 198 7.89 11.53 -49.06
C HIS A 198 9.10 11.26 -48.17
N SER A 199 10.13 10.68 -48.75
CA SER A 199 11.46 10.53 -48.20
C SER A 199 12.46 11.20 -49.08
N ILE A 200 13.32 12.06 -48.50
CA ILE A 200 14.31 12.84 -49.23
C ILE A 200 15.69 12.63 -48.60
N ASP A 201 16.63 12.09 -49.40
CA ASP A 201 18.02 11.89 -49.00
C ASP A 201 18.93 12.74 -49.85
N VAL A 202 19.75 13.59 -49.24
CA VAL A 202 20.71 14.42 -49.95
C VAL A 202 21.98 13.66 -50.23
N VAL A 203 22.47 13.69 -51.48
CA VAL A 203 23.75 13.03 -51.85
C VAL A 203 24.89 13.90 -51.34
N VAL A 204 25.61 13.45 -50.33
CA VAL A 204 26.76 14.15 -49.74
C VAL A 204 28.04 13.83 -50.47
N ASP A 205 28.28 12.53 -50.80
CA ASP A 205 29.46 12.09 -51.51
C ASP A 205 29.16 10.91 -52.41
N ARG A 206 30.01 10.75 -53.49
CA ARG A 206 29.98 9.62 -54.41
C ARG A 206 31.39 9.10 -54.53
N PHE A 207 31.65 7.82 -54.29
CA PHE A 207 32.98 7.27 -54.21
C PHE A 207 33.02 5.83 -54.70
N LYS A 208 34.26 5.38 -55.08
CA LYS A 208 34.58 3.97 -55.24
C LYS A 208 35.35 3.50 -54.00
N VAL A 209 35.00 2.35 -53.46
CA VAL A 209 35.66 1.80 -52.26
C VAL A 209 37.15 1.56 -52.55
N ARG A 210 38.01 2.26 -51.81
CA ARG A 210 39.48 2.13 -51.85
C ARG A 210 40.04 2.46 -50.45
N ALA A 211 41.14 1.83 -50.11
CA ALA A 211 41.78 1.99 -48.78
C ALA A 211 42.27 3.40 -48.47
N ASP A 212 42.54 4.22 -49.48
CA ASP A 212 43.04 5.57 -49.33
C ASP A 212 41.96 6.66 -49.05
N LEU A 213 40.70 6.27 -48.95
CA LEU A 213 39.56 7.21 -48.77
C LEU A 213 39.23 7.54 -47.32
N GLN A 214 39.98 7.07 -46.37
CA GLN A 214 39.64 7.15 -44.93
C GLN A 214 39.34 8.57 -44.46
N GLN A 215 40.21 9.54 -44.77
CA GLN A 215 40.02 10.95 -44.37
C GLN A 215 38.81 11.57 -45.07
N ARG A 216 38.70 11.39 -46.42
CA ARG A 216 37.59 11.92 -47.20
C ARG A 216 36.23 11.40 -46.72
N LEU A 217 36.13 10.09 -46.47
CA LEU A 217 34.91 9.48 -45.94
C LEU A 217 34.57 10.00 -44.55
N ALA A 218 35.56 10.23 -43.68
CA ALA A 218 35.30 10.78 -42.34
C ALA A 218 34.65 12.20 -42.44
N GLU A 219 35.21 13.07 -43.28
CA GLU A 219 34.66 14.43 -43.52
C GLU A 219 33.26 14.37 -44.13
N SER A 220 33.05 13.45 -45.10
CA SER A 220 31.74 13.25 -45.74
C SER A 220 30.70 12.69 -44.75
N PHE A 221 31.06 11.74 -43.86
CA PHE A 221 30.22 11.27 -42.79
C PHE A 221 29.84 12.35 -41.78
N GLU A 222 30.83 13.19 -41.34
CA GLU A 222 30.54 14.30 -40.43
C GLU A 222 29.50 15.24 -41.04
N THR A 223 29.64 15.55 -42.35
CA THR A 223 28.68 16.38 -43.08
C THR A 223 27.31 15.74 -43.17
N ALA A 224 27.22 14.46 -43.55
CA ALA A 224 25.96 13.73 -43.64
C ALA A 224 25.23 13.62 -42.29
N LEU A 225 25.96 13.32 -41.24
CA LEU A 225 25.42 13.21 -39.86
C LEU A 225 24.93 14.55 -39.33
N SER A 226 25.63 15.64 -39.65
CA SER A 226 25.20 17.01 -39.29
C SER A 226 23.91 17.40 -39.97
N LEU A 227 23.72 17.06 -41.23
CA LEU A 227 22.54 17.39 -42.06
C LEU A 227 21.30 16.58 -41.64
N ALA A 228 21.48 15.31 -41.33
CA ALA A 228 20.37 14.39 -41.05
C ALA A 228 20.28 13.96 -39.58
N ASP A 229 20.62 14.85 -38.69
CA ASP A 229 20.44 14.68 -37.24
C ASP A 229 21.04 13.37 -36.70
N GLY A 230 22.26 13.04 -37.19
CA GLY A 230 23.06 11.90 -36.73
C GLY A 230 22.82 10.60 -37.50
N ILE A 231 22.17 10.61 -38.65
CA ILE A 231 21.95 9.45 -39.50
C ILE A 231 22.62 9.65 -40.85
N ALA A 232 23.25 8.59 -41.39
CA ALA A 232 23.81 8.56 -42.73
C ALA A 232 23.49 7.22 -43.41
N LEU A 233 23.34 7.24 -44.74
CA LEU A 233 23.06 6.07 -45.54
C LEU A 233 24.20 5.86 -46.54
N VAL A 234 24.63 4.61 -46.77
CA VAL A 234 25.49 4.23 -47.88
C VAL A 234 24.72 3.31 -48.81
N ALA A 235 24.56 3.73 -50.03
CA ALA A 235 23.77 3.01 -51.03
C ALA A 235 24.56 2.80 -52.31
N PRO A 236 24.29 1.73 -53.09
CA PRO A 236 24.89 1.53 -54.39
C PRO A 236 24.46 2.61 -55.38
N MET A 237 25.33 2.99 -56.31
CA MET A 237 25.03 3.97 -57.36
C MET A 237 24.25 3.34 -58.52
N ASP A 238 24.49 2.07 -58.83
CA ASP A 238 23.91 1.30 -59.92
C ASP A 238 23.18 0.06 -59.32
N GLU A 239 22.06 -0.38 -59.90
CA GLU A 239 21.32 -1.57 -59.45
C GLU A 239 22.07 -2.89 -59.60
N ASP A 240 23.15 -2.90 -60.38
CA ASP A 240 23.99 -4.06 -60.64
C ASP A 240 25.11 -4.26 -59.57
N GLU A 241 25.24 -3.36 -58.60
CA GLU A 241 26.21 -3.49 -57.49
C GLU A 241 25.67 -4.47 -56.44
N ASP A 242 26.48 -5.49 -56.08
CA ASP A 242 26.15 -6.53 -55.09
C ASP A 242 26.39 -6.03 -53.64
N VAL A 243 25.87 -4.81 -53.33
CA VAL A 243 25.98 -4.17 -52.02
C VAL A 243 24.61 -3.68 -51.60
N GLU A 244 24.13 -4.18 -50.47
CA GLU A 244 22.89 -3.69 -49.85
C GLU A 244 23.09 -2.30 -49.22
N GLU A 245 22.02 -1.53 -49.18
CA GLU A 245 22.00 -0.22 -48.49
C GLU A 245 22.31 -0.40 -47.00
N ILE A 246 23.26 0.40 -46.48
CA ILE A 246 23.70 0.36 -45.10
C ILE A 246 23.32 1.67 -44.45
N ILE A 247 22.66 1.57 -43.30
CA ILE A 247 22.27 2.72 -42.47
C ILE A 247 23.26 2.84 -41.31
N PHE A 248 23.82 4.01 -41.13
CA PHE A 248 24.69 4.38 -40.03
C PHE A 248 24.03 5.36 -39.13
N SER A 249 24.28 5.27 -37.81
CA SER A 249 23.75 6.19 -36.84
C SER A 249 24.82 6.59 -35.81
N ALA A 250 25.04 7.88 -35.68
CA ALA A 250 25.85 8.46 -34.60
C ALA A 250 25.04 8.63 -33.31
N ARG A 251 23.75 8.33 -33.35
CA ARG A 251 22.83 8.32 -32.21
C ARG A 251 22.21 6.94 -32.05
N PHE A 252 21.57 6.70 -30.91
CA PHE A 252 20.80 5.49 -30.69
C PHE A 252 19.54 5.49 -31.57
N ALA A 253 19.66 5.08 -32.81
CA ALA A 253 18.56 5.08 -33.78
C ALA A 253 18.38 3.72 -34.44
N CYS A 254 17.12 3.36 -34.75
CA CYS A 254 16.76 2.16 -35.46
C CYS A 254 17.07 2.31 -36.96
N PRO A 255 17.84 1.42 -37.57
CA PRO A 255 18.13 1.48 -38.98
C PRO A 255 16.89 1.31 -39.88
N VAL A 256 15.85 0.63 -39.41
CA VAL A 256 14.65 0.33 -40.22
C VAL A 256 13.61 1.46 -40.17
N CYS A 257 13.21 1.92 -38.98
CA CYS A 257 12.14 2.90 -38.85
C CYS A 257 12.61 4.31 -38.43
N GLY A 258 13.91 4.48 -38.16
CA GLY A 258 14.44 5.77 -37.74
C GLY A 258 14.07 6.16 -36.30
N HIS A 259 13.41 5.28 -35.53
CA HIS A 259 13.15 5.53 -34.12
C HIS A 259 14.47 5.75 -33.39
N SER A 260 14.61 6.89 -32.72
CA SER A 260 15.86 7.26 -32.06
C SER A 260 15.63 7.65 -30.61
N ILE A 261 16.62 7.31 -29.78
CA ILE A 261 16.73 7.78 -28.40
C ILE A 261 17.93 8.75 -28.35
N SER A 262 17.70 9.97 -27.89
CA SER A 262 18.73 11.01 -27.90
C SER A 262 19.90 10.67 -26.97
N GLU A 263 19.59 10.17 -25.76
CA GLU A 263 20.59 9.80 -24.75
C GLU A 263 19.95 8.91 -23.69
N LEU A 264 20.72 7.95 -23.17
CA LEU A 264 20.30 7.16 -22.00
C LEU A 264 20.67 7.90 -20.73
N GLU A 265 19.71 8.65 -20.20
CA GLU A 265 19.86 9.36 -18.91
C GLU A 265 19.01 8.69 -17.83
N PRO A 266 19.41 8.76 -16.54
CA PRO A 266 18.61 8.20 -15.45
C PRO A 266 17.16 8.71 -15.37
N LYS A 267 16.90 9.94 -15.85
CA LYS A 267 15.53 10.52 -15.90
C LYS A 267 14.59 9.77 -16.86
N LEU A 268 15.13 9.13 -17.91
CA LEU A 268 14.36 8.31 -18.86
C LEU A 268 13.70 7.10 -18.16
N PHE A 269 14.33 6.60 -17.12
CA PHE A 269 13.85 5.44 -16.34
C PHE A 269 13.07 5.83 -15.09
N SER A 270 12.75 7.11 -14.92
CA SER A 270 11.97 7.60 -13.79
C SER A 270 10.50 7.78 -14.17
N PHE A 271 9.61 7.03 -13.54
CA PHE A 271 8.17 7.25 -13.69
C PHE A 271 7.65 8.48 -12.93
N ASN A 272 8.48 9.13 -12.12
CA ASN A 272 8.18 10.40 -11.44
C ASN A 272 8.64 11.63 -12.25
N ASN A 273 9.28 11.40 -13.39
CA ASN A 273 9.74 12.46 -14.29
C ASN A 273 8.97 12.34 -15.63
N PRO A 274 8.46 13.45 -16.19
CA PRO A 274 7.76 13.43 -17.48
C PRO A 274 8.57 12.82 -18.63
N ALA A 275 9.91 12.88 -18.56
CA ALA A 275 10.78 12.27 -19.57
C ALA A 275 10.71 10.73 -19.59
N GLY A 276 10.41 10.09 -18.46
CA GLY A 276 10.35 8.64 -18.33
C GLY A 276 8.98 8.08 -18.04
N ALA A 277 8.05 8.90 -17.55
CA ALA A 277 6.70 8.48 -17.21
C ALA A 277 5.87 8.10 -18.44
N CYS A 278 5.05 7.07 -18.33
CA CYS A 278 4.04 6.76 -19.35
C CYS A 278 3.07 7.93 -19.50
N PRO A 279 2.89 8.50 -20.69
CA PRO A 279 2.06 9.68 -20.88
C PRO A 279 0.56 9.44 -20.66
N THR A 280 0.10 8.19 -20.75
CA THR A 280 -1.32 7.82 -20.59
C THR A 280 -1.75 7.76 -19.14
N CYS A 281 -0.85 7.35 -18.24
CA CYS A 281 -1.13 7.23 -16.79
C CYS A 281 -0.25 8.14 -15.93
N ASP A 282 0.52 9.04 -16.52
CA ASP A 282 1.45 9.93 -15.81
C ASP A 282 2.37 9.20 -14.80
N GLY A 283 2.80 7.99 -15.15
CA GLY A 283 3.66 7.17 -14.30
C GLY A 283 2.97 6.46 -13.14
N LEU A 284 1.63 6.44 -13.09
CA LEU A 284 0.88 5.74 -12.04
C LEU A 284 0.81 4.23 -12.28
N GLY A 285 0.94 3.78 -13.53
CA GLY A 285 0.82 2.36 -13.91
C GLY A 285 -0.62 1.86 -13.99
N VAL A 286 -1.56 2.61 -13.44
CA VAL A 286 -2.98 2.25 -13.40
C VAL A 286 -3.84 3.41 -13.89
N LYS A 287 -5.02 3.09 -14.36
CA LYS A 287 -6.05 4.06 -14.73
C LYS A 287 -7.29 3.79 -13.89
N GLN A 288 -7.82 4.82 -13.26
CA GLN A 288 -9.08 4.76 -12.54
C GLN A 288 -10.24 5.03 -13.48
N PHE A 289 -11.33 4.31 -13.31
CA PHE A 289 -12.58 4.52 -14.04
C PHE A 289 -13.76 4.14 -13.17
N PHE A 290 -14.92 4.74 -13.43
CA PHE A 290 -16.16 4.34 -12.79
C PHE A 290 -16.62 3.01 -13.37
N ASP A 291 -16.72 1.99 -12.52
CA ASP A 291 -17.07 0.62 -12.93
C ASP A 291 -18.59 0.44 -12.86
N ALA A 292 -19.20 0.14 -13.99
CA ALA A 292 -20.64 -0.11 -14.06
C ALA A 292 -21.09 -1.20 -13.06
N ARG A 293 -20.30 -2.23 -12.84
CA ARG A 293 -20.60 -3.33 -11.90
C ARG A 293 -20.67 -2.86 -10.43
N ARG A 294 -19.97 -1.77 -10.09
CA ARG A 294 -20.02 -1.17 -8.75
C ARG A 294 -21.13 -0.13 -8.61
N VAL A 295 -21.51 0.50 -9.72
CA VAL A 295 -22.52 1.56 -9.77
C VAL A 295 -23.93 0.96 -9.78
N VAL A 296 -24.13 -0.18 -10.46
CA VAL A 296 -25.42 -0.79 -10.72
C VAL A 296 -25.64 -2.04 -9.87
N ASN A 297 -26.79 -2.12 -9.23
CA ASN A 297 -27.34 -3.38 -8.73
C ASN A 297 -28.39 -3.90 -9.74
N GLY A 298 -28.00 -4.84 -10.58
CA GLY A 298 -28.79 -5.31 -11.70
C GLY A 298 -30.09 -6.04 -11.33
N GLU A 299 -30.17 -6.58 -10.11
CA GLU A 299 -31.39 -7.26 -9.61
C GLU A 299 -32.51 -6.28 -9.25
N LEU A 300 -32.18 -5.01 -9.00
CA LEU A 300 -33.13 -3.96 -8.66
C LEU A 300 -33.63 -3.22 -9.91
N THR A 301 -34.84 -2.67 -9.79
CA THR A 301 -35.37 -1.74 -10.80
C THR A 301 -34.76 -0.36 -10.64
N LEU A 302 -34.75 0.47 -11.68
CA LEU A 302 -34.30 1.87 -11.59
C LEU A 302 -35.09 2.66 -10.55
N ALA A 303 -36.38 2.38 -10.41
CA ALA A 303 -37.26 3.00 -9.41
C ALA A 303 -36.93 2.57 -7.97
N GLU A 304 -36.47 1.35 -7.76
CA GLU A 304 -36.04 0.82 -6.46
C GLU A 304 -34.60 1.22 -6.08
N GLY A 305 -33.85 1.77 -7.00
CA GLY A 305 -32.48 2.23 -6.72
C GLY A 305 -31.41 1.29 -7.27
N ALA A 306 -31.63 0.66 -8.44
CA ALA A 306 -30.59 -0.07 -9.17
C ALA A 306 -29.29 0.75 -9.28
N ILE A 307 -29.42 2.07 -9.37
CA ILE A 307 -28.30 3.03 -9.38
C ILE A 307 -28.44 3.94 -8.17
N ARG A 308 -27.48 3.84 -7.26
CA ARG A 308 -27.49 4.60 -6.01
C ARG A 308 -27.51 6.11 -6.26
N GLY A 309 -28.48 6.80 -5.65
CA GLY A 309 -28.67 8.24 -5.79
C GLY A 309 -29.44 8.68 -7.05
N TRP A 310 -29.94 7.72 -7.85
CA TRP A 310 -30.78 7.95 -9.04
C TRP A 310 -32.15 7.25 -8.89
N ASP A 311 -32.65 7.16 -7.68
CA ASP A 311 -33.93 6.55 -7.34
C ASP A 311 -34.98 7.62 -6.98
N ARG A 312 -36.16 7.16 -6.59
CA ARG A 312 -37.31 8.01 -6.21
C ARG A 312 -37.01 9.04 -5.12
N ARG A 313 -35.99 8.82 -4.31
CA ARG A 313 -35.57 9.74 -3.26
C ARG A 313 -34.86 10.98 -3.80
N ASN A 314 -34.26 10.88 -4.95
CA ASN A 314 -33.66 12.00 -5.67
C ASN A 314 -34.52 12.39 -6.87
N VAL A 315 -35.48 13.29 -6.61
CA VAL A 315 -36.50 13.70 -7.59
C VAL A 315 -35.89 14.18 -8.91
N TYR A 316 -34.79 14.92 -8.88
CA TYR A 316 -34.17 15.47 -10.07
C TYR A 316 -33.64 14.37 -11.01
N TYR A 317 -32.81 13.49 -10.47
CA TYR A 317 -32.22 12.40 -11.27
C TYR A 317 -33.25 11.35 -11.68
N PHE A 318 -34.22 11.09 -10.81
CA PHE A 318 -35.31 10.14 -11.15
C PHE A 318 -36.20 10.65 -12.29
N GLN A 319 -36.49 11.94 -12.34
CA GLN A 319 -37.20 12.55 -13.46
C GLN A 319 -36.40 12.52 -14.77
N MET A 320 -35.08 12.65 -14.72
CA MET A 320 -34.20 12.46 -15.87
C MET A 320 -34.34 11.03 -16.42
N LEU A 321 -34.27 10.03 -15.56
CA LEU A 321 -34.44 8.63 -15.94
C LEU A 321 -35.82 8.38 -16.50
N GLY A 322 -36.88 8.98 -15.96
CA GLY A 322 -38.24 8.91 -16.46
C GLY A 322 -38.40 9.47 -17.87
N SER A 323 -37.76 10.63 -18.13
CA SER A 323 -37.77 11.22 -19.48
C SER A 323 -36.99 10.35 -20.49
N LEU A 324 -35.85 9.80 -20.05
CA LEU A 324 -35.03 8.89 -20.85
C LEU A 324 -35.78 7.59 -21.18
N ALA A 325 -36.47 7.00 -20.19
CA ALA A 325 -37.29 5.81 -20.35
C ALA A 325 -38.42 6.04 -21.33
N GLN A 326 -39.09 7.20 -21.27
CA GLN A 326 -40.13 7.59 -22.22
C GLN A 326 -39.60 7.75 -23.64
N HIS A 327 -38.39 8.34 -23.77
CA HIS A 327 -37.79 8.56 -25.09
C HIS A 327 -37.40 7.26 -25.80
N TYR A 328 -36.76 6.34 -25.05
CA TYR A 328 -36.24 5.07 -25.59
C TYR A 328 -37.24 3.88 -25.46
N GLY A 329 -38.33 4.03 -24.74
CA GLY A 329 -39.37 3.04 -24.62
C GLY A 329 -39.07 1.87 -23.69
N PHE A 330 -38.33 2.11 -22.57
CA PHE A 330 -38.11 1.10 -21.55
C PHE A 330 -38.85 1.43 -20.23
N SER A 331 -39.00 0.43 -19.35
CA SER A 331 -39.68 0.57 -18.06
C SER A 331 -38.68 0.86 -16.92
N LEU A 332 -39.07 1.76 -16.01
CA LEU A 332 -38.32 2.00 -14.76
C LEU A 332 -38.60 0.95 -13.68
N GLU A 333 -39.63 0.14 -13.85
CA GLU A 333 -40.07 -0.91 -12.91
C GLU A 333 -39.60 -2.32 -13.33
N GLU A 334 -38.72 -2.42 -14.30
CA GLU A 334 -38.10 -3.66 -14.76
C GLU A 334 -36.68 -3.76 -14.19
N PRO A 335 -36.20 -4.92 -13.68
CA PRO A 335 -34.85 -5.11 -13.22
C PRO A 335 -33.80 -4.64 -14.25
N PHE A 336 -32.76 -3.97 -13.80
CA PHE A 336 -31.80 -3.37 -14.74
C PHE A 336 -31.16 -4.42 -15.67
N ASP A 337 -30.87 -5.63 -15.16
CA ASP A 337 -30.28 -6.72 -15.95
C ASP A 337 -31.25 -7.29 -17.02
N GLU A 338 -32.55 -7.09 -16.87
CA GLU A 338 -33.56 -7.51 -17.83
C GLU A 338 -33.80 -6.45 -18.91
N LEU A 339 -33.34 -5.22 -18.73
CA LEU A 339 -33.39 -4.18 -19.76
C LEU A 339 -32.56 -4.61 -20.98
N GLY A 340 -32.99 -4.25 -22.18
CA GLY A 340 -32.25 -4.50 -23.40
C GLY A 340 -30.85 -3.86 -23.34
N THR A 341 -29.84 -4.54 -23.90
CA THR A 341 -28.43 -4.10 -23.84
C THR A 341 -28.21 -2.67 -24.35
N GLU A 342 -28.96 -2.23 -25.33
CA GLU A 342 -28.94 -0.84 -25.86
C GLU A 342 -29.50 0.16 -24.84
N HIS A 343 -30.57 -0.21 -24.11
CA HIS A 343 -31.14 0.62 -23.06
C HIS A 343 -30.17 0.75 -21.86
N GLN A 344 -29.56 -0.34 -21.44
CA GLN A 344 -28.52 -0.33 -20.40
C GLN A 344 -27.35 0.58 -20.80
N LYS A 345 -26.92 0.49 -22.06
CA LYS A 345 -25.83 1.29 -22.60
C LYS A 345 -26.16 2.79 -22.63
N VAL A 346 -27.36 3.16 -23.04
CA VAL A 346 -27.80 4.56 -23.02
C VAL A 346 -27.87 5.09 -21.60
N VAL A 347 -28.40 4.33 -20.66
CA VAL A 347 -28.46 4.74 -19.25
C VAL A 347 -27.07 4.95 -18.68
N LEU A 348 -26.13 4.05 -18.94
CA LEU A 348 -24.78 4.11 -18.36
C LEU A 348 -23.86 5.13 -19.05
N TYR A 349 -23.87 5.18 -20.38
CA TYR A 349 -22.89 5.93 -21.18
C TYR A 349 -23.47 7.15 -21.91
N GLY A 350 -24.79 7.32 -21.87
CA GLY A 350 -25.46 8.45 -22.46
C GLY A 350 -26.00 8.24 -23.88
N SER A 351 -26.72 9.24 -24.40
CA SER A 351 -27.36 9.25 -25.71
C SER A 351 -26.45 9.70 -26.88
N GLY A 352 -25.17 9.93 -26.61
CA GLY A 352 -24.21 10.44 -27.59
C GLY A 352 -24.59 11.85 -28.07
N ARG A 353 -24.92 12.00 -29.35
CA ARG A 353 -25.36 13.27 -29.97
C ARG A 353 -26.86 13.40 -30.05
N GLU A 354 -27.63 12.39 -29.70
CA GLU A 354 -29.07 12.39 -29.77
C GLU A 354 -29.68 13.22 -28.64
N ASN A 355 -30.56 14.16 -28.99
CA ASN A 355 -31.24 15.00 -28.00
C ASN A 355 -32.41 14.24 -27.39
N VAL A 356 -32.55 14.29 -26.10
CA VAL A 356 -33.65 13.77 -25.31
C VAL A 356 -34.43 14.92 -24.69
N ASP A 357 -35.76 14.85 -24.74
CA ASP A 357 -36.62 15.88 -24.16
C ASP A 357 -36.86 15.60 -22.69
N PHE A 358 -36.15 16.35 -21.84
CA PHE A 358 -36.25 16.24 -20.38
C PHE A 358 -37.35 17.15 -19.84
N ARG A 359 -38.04 16.65 -18.81
CA ARG A 359 -39.02 17.38 -18.03
C ARG A 359 -38.54 17.51 -16.59
N TYR A 360 -38.33 18.74 -16.18
CA TYR A 360 -37.89 19.06 -14.83
C TYR A 360 -38.98 19.83 -14.08
N LEU A 361 -39.15 19.53 -12.79
CA LEU A 361 -39.86 20.41 -11.87
C LEU A 361 -38.89 21.47 -11.35
N ASN A 362 -39.21 22.75 -11.55
CA ASN A 362 -38.45 23.84 -10.94
C ASN A 362 -38.84 24.00 -9.44
N ASP A 363 -38.11 24.85 -8.71
CA ASP A 363 -38.37 25.11 -7.28
C ASP A 363 -39.77 25.70 -7.00
N ARG A 364 -40.47 26.13 -8.03
CA ARG A 364 -41.86 26.68 -7.96
C ARG A 364 -42.93 25.66 -8.29
N GLY A 365 -42.54 24.43 -8.66
CA GLY A 365 -43.43 23.33 -9.03
C GLY A 365 -43.87 23.35 -10.49
N ASP A 366 -43.33 24.24 -11.35
CA ASP A 366 -43.65 24.28 -12.76
C ASP A 366 -42.79 23.27 -13.57
N ILE A 367 -43.39 22.69 -14.59
CA ILE A 367 -42.68 21.75 -15.48
C ILE A 367 -41.92 22.55 -16.54
N VAL A 368 -40.59 22.47 -16.48
CA VAL A 368 -39.71 23.04 -17.52
C VAL A 368 -39.23 21.95 -18.46
N LYS A 369 -39.40 22.17 -19.76
CA LYS A 369 -38.92 21.25 -20.81
C LYS A 369 -37.58 21.75 -21.33
N ARG A 370 -36.58 20.86 -21.44
CA ARG A 370 -35.27 21.12 -22.06
C ARG A 370 -34.90 19.93 -22.95
N SER A 371 -34.40 20.23 -24.14
CA SER A 371 -33.92 19.23 -25.08
C SER A 371 -32.38 19.29 -25.16
N HIS A 372 -31.73 18.24 -24.77
CA HIS A 372 -30.27 18.10 -24.82
C HIS A 372 -29.86 16.60 -24.81
N PRO A 373 -28.62 16.27 -25.19
CA PRO A 373 -28.13 14.90 -25.05
C PRO A 373 -28.08 14.47 -23.58
N PHE A 374 -28.35 13.19 -23.34
CA PHE A 374 -28.13 12.59 -22.00
C PHE A 374 -26.67 12.26 -21.83
N GLU A 375 -26.10 12.78 -20.77
CA GLU A 375 -24.67 12.59 -20.45
C GLU A 375 -24.29 11.12 -20.16
N GLY A 376 -25.20 10.37 -19.57
CA GLY A 376 -24.93 9.04 -19.01
C GLY A 376 -24.53 9.08 -17.55
N ILE A 377 -24.77 8.00 -16.84
CA ILE A 377 -24.50 7.93 -15.40
C ILE A 377 -23.01 7.90 -15.10
N LEU A 378 -22.23 7.09 -15.81
CA LEU A 378 -20.78 7.00 -15.58
C LEU A 378 -20.06 8.30 -15.90
N PRO A 379 -20.29 8.98 -17.03
CA PRO A 379 -19.74 10.32 -17.29
C PRO A 379 -20.19 11.36 -16.26
N ASN A 380 -21.45 11.31 -15.79
CA ASN A 380 -21.93 12.21 -14.73
C ASN A 380 -21.17 12.02 -13.43
N LEU A 381 -20.96 10.76 -13.01
CA LEU A 381 -20.18 10.44 -11.80
C LEU A 381 -18.74 10.91 -11.93
N GLU A 382 -18.11 10.71 -13.09
CA GLU A 382 -16.75 11.15 -13.37
C GLU A 382 -16.62 12.69 -13.31
N ARG A 383 -17.53 13.41 -13.94
CA ARG A 383 -17.57 14.87 -13.87
C ARG A 383 -17.77 15.36 -12.42
N ARG A 384 -18.72 14.81 -11.69
CA ARG A 384 -18.98 15.17 -10.28
C ARG A 384 -17.79 14.88 -9.39
N TYR A 385 -17.10 13.77 -9.60
CA TYR A 385 -15.90 13.41 -8.84
C TYR A 385 -14.75 14.41 -9.06
N ARG A 386 -14.62 14.90 -10.28
CA ARG A 386 -13.61 15.89 -10.66
C ARG A 386 -13.92 17.29 -10.14
N GLU A 387 -15.18 17.72 -10.24
CA GLU A 387 -15.61 19.08 -9.96
C GLU A 387 -15.96 19.33 -8.49
N THR A 388 -16.19 18.30 -7.68
CA THR A 388 -16.59 18.50 -6.29
C THR A 388 -15.47 19.06 -5.41
N GLU A 389 -15.78 20.09 -4.64
CA GLU A 389 -14.90 20.63 -3.60
C GLU A 389 -15.08 19.90 -2.24
N SER A 390 -16.18 19.15 -2.08
CA SER A 390 -16.49 18.40 -0.88
C SER A 390 -15.70 17.10 -0.79
N ALA A 391 -14.83 16.97 0.21
CA ALA A 391 -14.08 15.75 0.50
C ALA A 391 -15.01 14.55 0.75
N THR A 392 -16.12 14.75 1.45
CA THR A 392 -17.11 13.71 1.76
C THR A 392 -17.79 13.18 0.49
N VAL A 393 -18.19 14.07 -0.43
CA VAL A 393 -18.79 13.67 -1.72
C VAL A 393 -17.76 12.91 -2.57
N ARG A 394 -16.51 13.37 -2.58
CA ARG A 394 -15.42 12.69 -3.31
C ARG A 394 -15.16 11.29 -2.76
N GLU A 395 -15.15 11.12 -1.44
CA GLU A 395 -15.00 9.80 -0.80
C GLU A 395 -16.17 8.86 -1.13
N GLU A 396 -17.40 9.36 -1.13
CA GLU A 396 -18.57 8.55 -1.50
C GLU A 396 -18.52 8.10 -2.97
N LEU A 397 -18.15 9.00 -3.87
CA LEU A 397 -18.02 8.67 -5.30
C LEU A 397 -16.83 7.73 -5.56
N ALA A 398 -15.74 7.86 -4.81
CA ALA A 398 -14.57 6.99 -4.94
C ALA A 398 -14.87 5.50 -4.71
N LYS A 399 -15.94 5.17 -3.99
CA LYS A 399 -16.37 3.77 -3.76
C LYS A 399 -16.75 3.04 -5.05
N PHE A 400 -17.11 3.79 -6.08
CA PHE A 400 -17.51 3.25 -7.39
C PHE A 400 -16.38 3.18 -8.41
N LEU A 401 -15.18 3.65 -8.02
CA LEU A 401 -14.00 3.56 -8.86
C LEU A 401 -13.38 2.15 -8.80
N SER A 402 -13.02 1.65 -9.95
CA SER A 402 -12.10 0.52 -10.11
C SER A 402 -10.80 0.98 -10.75
N THR A 403 -9.75 0.28 -10.46
CA THR A 403 -8.44 0.49 -11.06
C THR A 403 -8.11 -0.67 -12.01
N GLN A 404 -7.59 -0.34 -13.17
CA GLN A 404 -7.06 -1.32 -14.11
C GLN A 404 -5.64 -0.97 -14.49
N PRO A 405 -4.80 -1.94 -14.87
CA PRO A 405 -3.49 -1.64 -15.45
C PRO A 405 -3.63 -0.68 -16.63
N CYS A 406 -2.74 0.27 -16.74
CA CYS A 406 -2.73 1.20 -17.87
C CYS A 406 -2.65 0.43 -19.19
N PRO A 407 -3.52 0.70 -20.17
CA PRO A 407 -3.54 -0.05 -21.44
C PRO A 407 -2.24 0.11 -22.25
N ASP A 408 -1.50 1.19 -22.10
CA ASP A 408 -0.28 1.46 -22.84
C ASP A 408 0.97 0.88 -22.18
N CYS A 409 1.11 1.08 -20.88
CA CYS A 409 2.30 0.61 -20.17
C CYS A 409 2.11 -0.73 -19.45
N HIS A 410 0.89 -1.28 -19.41
CA HIS A 410 0.55 -2.54 -18.76
C HIS A 410 1.04 -2.63 -17.30
N GLY A 411 0.98 -1.50 -16.58
CA GLY A 411 1.40 -1.42 -15.19
C GLY A 411 2.86 -1.05 -14.95
N THR A 412 3.71 -0.99 -15.99
CA THR A 412 5.14 -0.72 -15.84
C THR A 412 5.49 0.73 -15.50
N ARG A 413 4.54 1.65 -15.60
CA ARG A 413 4.66 3.09 -15.30
C ARG A 413 5.56 3.89 -16.25
N LEU A 414 6.36 3.23 -17.09
CA LEU A 414 7.39 3.83 -17.94
C LEU A 414 6.92 4.04 -19.37
N ARG A 415 7.56 4.99 -20.04
CA ARG A 415 7.45 5.20 -21.48
C ARG A 415 7.90 3.97 -22.26
N ARG A 416 7.44 3.89 -23.50
CA ARG A 416 7.76 2.79 -24.42
C ARG A 416 9.27 2.64 -24.62
N GLU A 417 9.99 3.73 -24.80
CA GLU A 417 11.44 3.75 -25.01
C GLU A 417 12.20 3.17 -23.81
N ALA A 418 11.82 3.58 -22.60
CA ALA A 418 12.45 3.11 -21.37
C ALA A 418 12.22 1.63 -21.08
N ARG A 419 11.12 1.07 -21.57
CA ARG A 419 10.78 -0.36 -21.43
C ARG A 419 11.59 -1.28 -22.34
N HIS A 420 12.27 -0.74 -23.36
CA HIS A 420 13.03 -1.49 -24.36
C HIS A 420 14.55 -1.27 -24.23
N VAL A 421 15.02 -1.09 -23.00
CA VAL A 421 16.45 -1.06 -22.67
C VAL A 421 16.80 -2.30 -21.85
N TRP A 422 17.86 -2.97 -22.24
CA TRP A 422 18.27 -4.26 -21.69
C TRP A 422 19.60 -4.16 -20.96
N VAL A 423 19.69 -4.82 -19.81
CA VAL A 423 20.93 -5.12 -19.10
C VAL A 423 20.98 -6.64 -18.94
N GLY A 424 21.98 -7.28 -19.49
CA GLY A 424 21.94 -8.74 -19.62
C GLY A 424 20.76 -9.18 -20.49
N ASP A 425 19.91 -10.05 -19.97
CA ASP A 425 18.73 -10.59 -20.63
C ASP A 425 17.40 -9.99 -20.10
N ARG A 426 17.45 -8.91 -19.31
CA ARG A 426 16.27 -8.34 -18.65
C ARG A 426 16.14 -6.84 -18.88
N THR A 427 14.89 -6.41 -19.00
CA THR A 427 14.49 -4.98 -18.96
C THR A 427 14.29 -4.52 -17.54
N LEU A 428 14.28 -3.20 -17.31
CA LEU A 428 14.02 -2.63 -15.97
C LEU A 428 12.65 -3.07 -15.40
N PRO A 429 11.53 -3.01 -16.15
CA PRO A 429 10.26 -3.53 -15.68
C PRO A 429 10.29 -5.01 -15.32
N ALA A 430 11.03 -5.83 -16.06
CA ALA A 430 11.16 -7.26 -15.78
C ALA A 430 11.87 -7.52 -14.44
N ILE A 431 12.88 -6.75 -14.10
CA ILE A 431 13.58 -6.86 -12.81
C ILE A 431 12.68 -6.38 -11.67
N THR A 432 12.00 -5.25 -11.83
CA THR A 432 11.15 -4.70 -10.77
C THR A 432 9.90 -5.54 -10.50
N ALA A 433 9.44 -6.31 -11.47
CA ALA A 433 8.34 -7.26 -11.32
C ALA A 433 8.74 -8.60 -10.69
N MET A 434 10.04 -8.90 -10.59
CA MET A 434 10.52 -10.12 -9.93
C MET A 434 10.35 -10.01 -8.40
N PRO A 435 10.09 -11.13 -7.71
CA PRO A 435 10.29 -11.21 -6.27
C PRO A 435 11.73 -10.80 -5.89
N VAL A 436 11.87 -10.09 -4.77
CA VAL A 436 13.17 -9.59 -4.29
C VAL A 436 14.23 -10.71 -4.21
N GLY A 437 13.83 -11.91 -3.76
CA GLY A 437 14.73 -13.07 -3.71
C GLY A 437 15.30 -13.43 -5.08
N GLU A 438 14.46 -13.49 -6.10
CA GLU A 438 14.86 -13.79 -7.48
C GLU A 438 15.69 -12.64 -8.08
N ALA A 439 15.32 -11.40 -7.80
CA ALA A 439 16.08 -10.22 -8.22
C ALA A 439 17.49 -10.21 -7.58
N CYS A 440 17.62 -10.66 -6.33
CA CYS A 440 18.90 -10.81 -5.64
C CYS A 440 19.78 -11.88 -6.30
N GLU A 441 19.21 -13.03 -6.60
CA GLU A 441 19.91 -14.12 -7.33
C GLU A 441 20.34 -13.66 -8.73
N TYR A 442 19.47 -12.98 -9.47
CA TYR A 442 19.77 -12.40 -10.77
C TYR A 442 20.93 -11.40 -10.71
N ALA A 443 20.87 -10.45 -9.76
CA ALA A 443 21.93 -9.47 -9.59
C ALA A 443 23.25 -10.09 -9.18
N ALA A 444 23.24 -11.16 -8.38
CA ALA A 444 24.43 -11.91 -8.01
C ALA A 444 25.06 -12.65 -9.20
N GLY A 445 24.22 -13.20 -10.09
CA GLY A 445 24.66 -13.92 -11.28
C GLY A 445 25.02 -13.04 -12.48
N LEU A 446 24.65 -11.74 -12.45
CA LEU A 446 24.88 -10.83 -13.56
C LEU A 446 26.37 -10.52 -13.70
N SER A 447 26.97 -10.98 -14.81
CA SER A 447 28.37 -10.72 -15.16
C SER A 447 28.43 -9.93 -16.47
N LEU A 448 28.91 -8.70 -16.37
CA LEU A 448 29.16 -7.84 -17.52
C LEU A 448 30.67 -7.78 -17.76
N THR A 449 31.07 -7.84 -19.02
CA THR A 449 32.48 -7.88 -19.41
C THR A 449 32.99 -6.51 -19.92
N GLY A 450 34.30 -6.29 -19.87
CA GLY A 450 34.95 -5.09 -20.38
C GLY A 450 34.57 -3.82 -19.60
N ARG A 451 34.63 -2.69 -20.29
CA ARG A 451 34.34 -1.35 -19.70
C ARG A 451 32.96 -1.25 -19.04
N ARG A 452 31.96 -1.93 -19.62
CA ARG A 452 30.61 -1.98 -19.03
C ARG A 452 30.62 -2.65 -17.67
N GLY A 453 31.40 -3.73 -17.51
CA GLY A 453 31.56 -4.43 -16.23
C GLY A 453 32.21 -3.59 -15.16
N GLU A 454 33.23 -2.81 -15.53
CA GLU A 454 33.89 -1.90 -14.59
C GLU A 454 32.97 -0.79 -14.11
N ILE A 455 32.17 -0.20 -15.00
CA ILE A 455 31.18 0.83 -14.65
C ILE A 455 30.09 0.24 -13.77
N ALA A 456 29.59 -0.95 -14.11
CA ALA A 456 28.50 -1.60 -13.40
C ALA A 456 28.89 -2.12 -12.01
N ALA A 457 30.15 -2.46 -11.78
CA ALA A 457 30.61 -3.15 -10.55
C ALA A 457 30.20 -2.46 -9.25
N LYS A 458 30.40 -1.14 -9.16
CA LYS A 458 30.01 -0.36 -7.96
C LYS A 458 28.49 -0.27 -7.79
N ILE A 459 27.76 -0.06 -8.88
CA ILE A 459 26.31 0.06 -8.89
C ILE A 459 25.67 -1.28 -8.49
N LEU A 460 26.15 -2.38 -9.08
CA LEU A 460 25.67 -3.74 -8.78
C LEU A 460 25.93 -4.14 -7.34
N LYS A 461 27.06 -3.69 -6.76
CA LYS A 461 27.35 -3.92 -5.34
C LYS A 461 26.26 -3.31 -4.47
N GLU A 462 25.92 -2.05 -4.70
CA GLU A 462 24.88 -1.35 -3.95
C GLU A 462 23.50 -2.02 -4.11
N ILE A 463 23.16 -2.43 -5.34
CA ILE A 463 21.90 -3.14 -5.62
C ILE A 463 21.87 -4.48 -4.87
N ARG A 464 22.94 -5.27 -4.95
CA ARG A 464 23.05 -6.57 -4.27
C ARG A 464 22.93 -6.44 -2.76
N ASP A 465 23.65 -5.49 -2.17
CA ASP A 465 23.63 -5.27 -0.72
C ASP A 465 22.22 -4.91 -0.25
N ARG A 466 21.54 -3.98 -0.92
CA ARG A 466 20.18 -3.56 -0.57
C ARG A 466 19.14 -4.67 -0.77
N LEU A 467 19.22 -5.42 -1.86
CA LEU A 467 18.35 -6.59 -2.08
C LEU A 467 18.58 -7.65 -1.00
N GLN A 468 19.84 -7.90 -0.61
CA GLN A 468 20.16 -8.85 0.45
C GLN A 468 19.59 -8.41 1.79
N PHE A 469 19.58 -7.12 2.12
CA PHE A 469 18.94 -6.62 3.34
C PHE A 469 17.43 -6.88 3.37
N LEU A 470 16.75 -6.71 2.25
CA LEU A 470 15.32 -7.05 2.15
C LEU A 470 15.07 -8.55 2.34
N VAL A 471 15.93 -9.40 1.78
CA VAL A 471 15.85 -10.86 1.99
C VAL A 471 16.07 -11.20 3.47
N ASN A 472 17.06 -10.58 4.11
CA ASN A 472 17.41 -10.83 5.50
C ASN A 472 16.28 -10.45 6.48
N VAL A 473 15.46 -9.45 6.15
CA VAL A 473 14.30 -9.07 6.98
C VAL A 473 13.03 -9.86 6.63
N GLY A 474 13.12 -10.89 5.78
CA GLY A 474 11.99 -11.75 5.42
C GLY A 474 11.03 -11.17 4.37
N LEU A 475 11.52 -10.28 3.50
CA LEU A 475 10.73 -9.64 2.43
C LEU A 475 11.10 -10.15 1.02
N ASP A 476 11.64 -11.34 0.92
CA ASP A 476 12.07 -11.98 -0.32
C ASP A 476 10.93 -12.21 -1.33
N TYR A 477 9.70 -12.28 -0.88
CA TYR A 477 8.51 -12.48 -1.69
C TYR A 477 7.93 -11.19 -2.32
N LEU A 478 8.29 -10.00 -1.82
CA LEU A 478 7.83 -8.73 -2.37
C LEU A 478 8.47 -8.46 -3.74
N THR A 479 7.79 -7.65 -4.55
CA THR A 479 8.33 -7.11 -5.81
C THR A 479 8.72 -5.65 -5.63
N LEU A 480 9.73 -5.18 -6.38
CA LEU A 480 10.19 -3.79 -6.30
C LEU A 480 9.17 -2.78 -6.85
N ASP A 481 8.30 -3.21 -7.77
CA ASP A 481 7.25 -2.40 -8.37
C ASP A 481 5.98 -2.30 -7.50
N ARG A 482 5.90 -3.09 -6.43
CA ARG A 482 4.75 -3.08 -5.53
C ARG A 482 4.55 -1.69 -4.91
N SER A 483 3.34 -1.18 -5.02
CA SER A 483 2.97 0.14 -4.50
C SER A 483 2.98 0.18 -2.97
N ALA A 484 3.49 1.27 -2.40
CA ALA A 484 3.67 1.42 -0.96
C ALA A 484 2.36 1.40 -0.16
N ASP A 485 1.27 1.88 -0.76
CA ASP A 485 -0.06 1.90 -0.15
C ASP A 485 -0.71 0.52 -0.01
N THR A 486 -0.16 -0.50 -0.70
CA THR A 486 -0.60 -1.90 -0.62
C THR A 486 0.14 -2.72 0.43
N LEU A 487 1.15 -2.13 1.07
CA LEU A 487 1.96 -2.82 2.07
C LEU A 487 1.24 -2.90 3.42
N SER A 488 1.39 -4.03 4.09
CA SER A 488 1.02 -4.14 5.50
C SER A 488 1.93 -3.26 6.38
N GLY A 489 1.47 -2.90 7.57
CA GLY A 489 2.27 -2.12 8.52
C GLY A 489 3.61 -2.78 8.84
N GLY A 490 3.63 -4.10 9.01
CA GLY A 490 4.85 -4.86 9.26
C GLY A 490 5.79 -4.92 8.06
N GLU A 491 5.28 -5.07 6.83
CA GLU A 491 6.09 -5.00 5.61
C GLU A 491 6.76 -3.63 5.47
N ALA A 492 5.99 -2.56 5.63
CA ALA A 492 6.49 -1.19 5.56
C ALA A 492 7.58 -0.91 6.63
N GLN A 493 7.39 -1.40 7.83
CA GLN A 493 8.36 -1.30 8.92
C GLN A 493 9.67 -2.02 8.58
N ARG A 494 9.59 -3.26 8.09
CA ARG A 494 10.77 -4.04 7.69
C ARG A 494 11.51 -3.44 6.50
N ILE A 495 10.82 -2.82 5.55
CA ILE A 495 11.45 -2.06 4.47
C ILE A 495 12.28 -0.91 5.03
N ARG A 496 11.74 -0.15 5.99
CA ARG A 496 12.49 0.93 6.66
C ARG A 496 13.70 0.39 7.41
N LEU A 497 13.54 -0.73 8.12
CA LEU A 497 14.64 -1.39 8.81
C LEU A 497 15.76 -1.79 7.83
N ALA A 498 15.42 -2.43 6.72
CA ALA A 498 16.37 -2.82 5.67
C ALA A 498 17.11 -1.60 5.09
N SER A 499 16.41 -0.49 4.86
CA SER A 499 17.00 0.76 4.37
C SER A 499 17.98 1.36 5.38
N GLN A 500 17.66 1.32 6.67
CA GLN A 500 18.54 1.84 7.73
C GLN A 500 19.80 0.98 7.93
N ILE A 501 19.70 -0.33 7.79
CA ILE A 501 20.85 -1.23 7.81
C ILE A 501 21.81 -0.89 6.67
N GLY A 502 21.26 -0.65 5.47
CA GLY A 502 22.02 -0.24 4.30
C GLY A 502 22.79 1.07 4.48
N ALA A 503 22.31 1.97 5.36
CA ALA A 503 23.00 3.21 5.69
C ALA A 503 24.28 3.00 6.51
N GLY A 504 24.45 1.85 7.17
CA GLY A 504 25.67 1.47 7.90
C GLY A 504 26.03 2.39 9.07
N LEU A 505 25.03 3.01 9.70
CA LEU A 505 25.24 3.93 10.82
C LEU A 505 25.75 3.19 12.06
N VAL A 506 26.63 3.86 12.80
CA VAL A 506 27.27 3.36 14.03
C VAL A 506 27.05 4.38 15.14
N GLY A 507 26.90 3.90 16.38
CA GLY A 507 26.69 4.74 17.55
C GLY A 507 25.28 5.37 17.63
N VAL A 508 24.30 4.83 16.91
CA VAL A 508 22.92 5.28 16.88
C VAL A 508 22.06 4.43 17.81
N MET A 509 20.96 4.99 18.27
CA MET A 509 19.94 4.26 19.03
C MET A 509 18.73 4.00 18.12
N TYR A 510 18.50 2.75 17.76
CA TYR A 510 17.32 2.33 17.02
C TYR A 510 16.19 1.97 17.98
N ILE A 511 15.00 2.48 17.74
CA ILE A 511 13.78 2.15 18.50
C ILE A 511 12.74 1.58 17.55
N LEU A 512 12.37 0.32 17.76
CA LEU A 512 11.46 -0.43 16.90
C LEU A 512 10.20 -0.81 17.66
N ASP A 513 9.04 -0.68 16.99
CA ASP A 513 7.74 -1.04 17.51
C ASP A 513 7.28 -2.37 16.90
N GLU A 514 7.33 -3.45 17.67
CA GLU A 514 6.86 -4.79 17.31
C GLU A 514 7.28 -5.26 15.90
N PRO A 515 8.59 -5.35 15.61
CA PRO A 515 9.05 -5.67 14.26
C PRO A 515 8.73 -7.09 13.80
N SER A 516 8.41 -8.01 14.72
CA SER A 516 8.00 -9.40 14.43
C SER A 516 6.55 -9.53 13.93
N ILE A 517 5.81 -8.43 13.88
CA ILE A 517 4.40 -8.44 13.52
C ILE A 517 4.16 -9.03 12.11
N GLY A 518 3.19 -9.93 11.99
CA GLY A 518 2.86 -10.57 10.73
C GLY A 518 3.91 -11.56 10.21
N LEU A 519 4.90 -11.92 11.01
CA LEU A 519 5.92 -12.89 10.67
C LEU A 519 5.60 -14.30 11.17
N HIS A 520 5.80 -15.27 10.29
CA HIS A 520 5.92 -16.67 10.71
C HIS A 520 7.20 -16.88 11.53
N GLN A 521 7.23 -17.86 12.44
CA GLN A 521 8.39 -18.12 13.31
C GLN A 521 9.70 -18.30 12.53
N ARG A 522 9.63 -18.98 11.39
CA ARG A 522 10.78 -19.15 10.48
C ARG A 522 11.39 -17.81 10.02
N ASP A 523 10.52 -16.87 9.66
CA ASP A 523 10.96 -15.54 9.17
C ASP A 523 11.42 -14.65 10.33
N ASN A 524 10.86 -14.86 11.52
CA ASN A 524 11.24 -14.14 12.74
C ASN A 524 12.71 -14.41 13.14
N GLU A 525 13.21 -15.63 12.98
CA GLU A 525 14.62 -15.95 13.24
C GLU A 525 15.58 -15.10 12.38
N ARG A 526 15.24 -14.86 11.11
CA ARG A 526 16.02 -13.99 10.21
C ARG A 526 16.01 -12.54 10.69
N LEU A 527 14.84 -12.04 11.09
CA LEU A 527 14.71 -10.68 11.64
C LEU A 527 15.55 -10.50 12.90
N LEU A 528 15.49 -11.45 13.83
CA LEU A 528 16.28 -11.40 15.06
C LEU A 528 17.80 -11.43 14.78
N GLY A 529 18.25 -12.22 13.80
CA GLY A 529 19.62 -12.18 13.30
C GLY A 529 20.04 -10.81 12.78
N THR A 530 19.13 -10.13 12.08
CA THR A 530 19.33 -8.77 11.57
C THR A 530 19.46 -7.74 12.68
N LEU A 531 18.61 -7.80 13.70
CA LEU A 531 18.67 -6.91 14.88
C LEU A 531 19.97 -7.13 15.67
N THR A 532 20.40 -8.39 15.81
CA THR A 532 21.69 -8.74 16.42
C THR A 532 22.86 -8.17 15.63
N HIS A 533 22.78 -8.21 14.30
CA HIS A 533 23.79 -7.60 13.43
C HIS A 533 23.90 -6.08 13.64
N LEU A 534 22.75 -5.38 13.69
CA LEU A 534 22.72 -3.92 14.00
C LEU A 534 23.39 -3.61 15.33
N ARG A 535 23.09 -4.37 16.37
CA ARG A 535 23.74 -4.25 17.68
C ARG A 535 25.26 -4.44 17.58
N ASN A 536 25.69 -5.48 16.87
CA ASN A 536 27.12 -5.82 16.73
C ASN A 536 27.92 -4.76 15.96
N LEU A 537 27.26 -3.93 15.13
CA LEU A 537 27.86 -2.76 14.50
C LEU A 537 28.18 -1.61 15.49
N GLY A 538 27.78 -1.73 16.75
CA GLY A 538 27.98 -0.69 17.76
C GLY A 538 26.79 0.25 17.94
N ASN A 539 25.57 -0.26 17.75
CA ASN A 539 24.33 0.46 17.96
C ASN A 539 23.57 -0.07 19.17
N THR A 540 22.83 0.81 19.83
CA THR A 540 21.84 0.40 20.82
C THR A 540 20.52 0.11 20.09
N VAL A 541 19.96 -1.09 20.29
CA VAL A 541 18.71 -1.49 19.66
C VAL A 541 17.66 -1.70 20.74
N ILE A 542 16.64 -0.84 20.77
CA ILE A 542 15.52 -0.91 21.72
C ILE A 542 14.30 -1.38 20.95
N VAL A 543 13.68 -2.46 21.40
CA VAL A 543 12.55 -3.08 20.74
C VAL A 543 11.37 -3.20 21.71
N VAL A 544 10.23 -2.64 21.36
CA VAL A 544 8.97 -2.93 22.03
C VAL A 544 8.44 -4.21 21.44
N GLU A 545 8.35 -5.30 22.23
CA GLU A 545 8.04 -6.62 21.70
C GLU A 545 7.32 -7.50 22.71
N HIS A 546 6.53 -8.43 22.19
CA HIS A 546 5.82 -9.45 22.93
C HIS A 546 6.22 -10.88 22.52
N ASP A 547 7.04 -11.01 21.48
CA ASP A 547 7.49 -12.30 20.96
C ASP A 547 8.44 -12.99 21.95
N GLU A 548 8.17 -14.27 22.22
CA GLU A 548 8.97 -15.05 23.16
C GLU A 548 10.43 -15.17 22.72
N ASP A 549 10.68 -15.40 21.43
CA ASP A 549 12.03 -15.58 20.89
C ASP A 549 12.85 -14.28 20.98
N ALA A 550 12.20 -13.14 20.68
CA ALA A 550 12.85 -11.83 20.80
C ALA A 550 13.22 -11.50 22.26
N ILE A 551 12.33 -11.80 23.21
CA ILE A 551 12.58 -11.57 24.63
C ILE A 551 13.72 -12.46 25.13
N ARG A 552 13.76 -13.74 24.72
CA ARG A 552 14.82 -14.67 25.11
C ARG A 552 16.19 -14.31 24.53
N LEU A 553 16.22 -13.75 23.34
CA LEU A 553 17.45 -13.34 22.65
C LEU A 553 18.03 -12.02 23.16
N ALA A 554 17.22 -11.18 23.81
CA ALA A 554 17.63 -9.86 24.28
C ALA A 554 18.79 -9.93 25.25
N ASP A 555 19.65 -8.92 25.24
CA ASP A 555 20.70 -8.73 26.24
C ASP A 555 20.14 -8.18 27.55
N TYR A 556 19.08 -7.38 27.43
CA TYR A 556 18.41 -6.72 28.57
C TYR A 556 16.91 -6.64 28.30
N VAL A 557 16.11 -6.94 29.32
CA VAL A 557 14.64 -6.89 29.25
C VAL A 557 14.10 -5.96 30.31
N VAL A 558 13.14 -5.13 29.94
CA VAL A 558 12.36 -4.25 30.83
C VAL A 558 10.90 -4.64 30.74
N ASP A 559 10.34 -5.12 31.85
CA ASP A 559 8.92 -5.47 31.95
C ASP A 559 8.15 -4.36 32.64
N ILE A 560 7.20 -3.78 31.93
CA ILE A 560 6.37 -2.65 32.39
C ILE A 560 4.98 -3.14 32.74
N GLY A 561 4.50 -2.74 33.90
CA GLY A 561 3.19 -3.13 34.40
C GLY A 561 2.90 -2.40 35.72
N PRO A 562 2.24 -3.09 36.68
CA PRO A 562 1.70 -4.46 36.64
C PRO A 562 0.45 -4.62 35.77
N GLY A 563 -0.29 -3.56 35.47
CA GLY A 563 -1.52 -3.55 34.68
C GLY A 563 -1.47 -2.61 33.49
N ALA A 564 -2.64 -2.22 33.02
CA ALA A 564 -2.81 -1.29 31.91
C ALA A 564 -3.34 0.07 32.38
N GLY A 565 -3.08 1.14 31.62
CA GLY A 565 -3.55 2.49 31.92
C GLY A 565 -3.07 2.99 33.27
N VAL A 566 -4.00 3.39 34.13
CA VAL A 566 -3.70 3.87 35.51
C VAL A 566 -3.07 2.80 36.40
N HIS A 567 -3.26 1.54 36.09
CA HIS A 567 -2.69 0.39 36.81
C HIS A 567 -1.30 -0.02 36.28
N GLY A 568 -0.81 0.64 35.24
CA GLY A 568 0.49 0.40 34.64
C GLY A 568 1.52 1.48 34.96
N GLY A 569 2.49 1.65 34.08
CA GLY A 569 3.47 2.73 34.15
C GLY A 569 4.60 2.54 35.14
N GLN A 570 4.82 1.32 35.65
CA GLN A 570 5.90 0.97 36.56
C GLN A 570 6.80 -0.10 35.95
N VAL A 571 8.09 -0.06 36.24
CA VAL A 571 9.02 -1.15 35.94
C VAL A 571 8.83 -2.26 36.97
N VAL A 572 8.27 -3.38 36.55
CA VAL A 572 8.03 -4.55 37.41
C VAL A 572 9.28 -5.38 37.58
N ALA A 573 10.02 -5.58 36.48
CA ALA A 573 11.26 -6.34 36.43
C ALA A 573 12.19 -5.78 35.35
N GLU A 574 13.49 -5.86 35.60
CA GLU A 574 14.51 -5.48 34.64
C GLU A 574 15.75 -6.38 34.81
N GLY A 575 16.50 -6.56 33.74
CA GLY A 575 17.74 -7.34 33.76
C GLY A 575 17.88 -8.25 32.57
N THR A 576 18.70 -9.30 32.71
CA THR A 576 18.79 -10.35 31.67
C THR A 576 17.46 -11.10 31.53
N PRO A 577 17.18 -11.77 30.40
CA PRO A 577 15.97 -12.61 30.26
C PRO A 577 15.79 -13.61 31.41
N ASP A 578 16.87 -14.24 31.88
CA ASP A 578 16.79 -15.20 33.01
C ASP A 578 16.39 -14.53 34.33
N GLN A 579 16.88 -13.32 34.61
CA GLN A 579 16.48 -12.55 35.78
C GLN A 579 14.99 -12.19 35.76
N VAL A 580 14.45 -11.81 34.60
CA VAL A 580 13.03 -11.50 34.45
C VAL A 580 12.17 -12.76 34.56
N MET A 581 12.62 -13.87 33.98
CA MET A 581 11.91 -15.18 34.07
C MET A 581 11.81 -15.67 35.52
N ASN A 582 12.79 -15.42 36.35
CA ASN A 582 12.82 -15.82 37.76
C ASN A 582 12.18 -14.80 38.70
N HIS A 583 11.78 -13.64 38.19
CA HIS A 583 11.14 -12.62 39.05
C HIS A 583 9.73 -13.05 39.46
N PRO A 584 9.38 -12.98 40.76
CA PRO A 584 8.10 -13.51 41.26
C PRO A 584 6.89 -12.73 40.79
N ASP A 585 7.04 -11.43 40.55
CA ASP A 585 5.92 -10.51 40.21
C ASP A 585 5.80 -10.24 38.73
N SER A 586 6.80 -10.60 37.92
CA SER A 586 6.75 -10.39 36.48
C SER A 586 5.78 -11.34 35.79
N LEU A 587 4.70 -10.81 35.22
CA LEU A 587 3.74 -11.57 34.45
C LEU A 587 4.37 -12.16 33.19
N THR A 588 5.21 -11.40 32.51
CA THR A 588 6.02 -11.86 31.36
C THR A 588 6.93 -13.01 31.78
N GLY A 589 7.61 -12.87 32.91
CA GLY A 589 8.47 -13.93 33.47
C GLY A 589 7.71 -15.20 33.83
N LYS A 590 6.47 -15.09 34.31
CA LYS A 590 5.61 -16.25 34.60
C LYS A 590 5.28 -17.04 33.34
N TYR A 591 4.96 -16.35 32.23
CA TYR A 591 4.69 -17.01 30.94
C TYR A 591 5.95 -17.61 30.31
N LEU A 592 7.05 -16.90 30.31
CA LEU A 592 8.33 -17.37 29.75
C LEU A 592 8.89 -18.59 30.50
N SER A 593 8.72 -18.63 31.82
CA SER A 593 9.20 -19.75 32.67
C SER A 593 8.25 -20.95 32.69
N GLY A 594 7.06 -20.84 32.08
CA GLY A 594 6.06 -21.90 32.12
C GLY A 594 5.25 -21.98 33.41
N ARG A 595 5.47 -21.08 34.39
CA ARG A 595 4.64 -20.99 35.60
C ARG A 595 3.20 -20.60 35.29
N LYS A 596 2.99 -19.89 34.21
CA LYS A 596 1.69 -19.55 33.61
C LYS A 596 1.74 -19.87 32.13
N LYS A 597 0.68 -20.47 31.58
CA LYS A 597 0.61 -20.86 30.17
C LYS A 597 -0.81 -20.76 29.63
N ILE A 598 -0.93 -20.58 28.31
CA ILE A 598 -2.18 -20.78 27.59
C ILE A 598 -2.27 -22.29 27.33
N ALA A 599 -3.23 -22.95 27.95
CA ALA A 599 -3.33 -24.42 27.87
C ALA A 599 -3.87 -24.89 26.52
N VAL A 600 -3.37 -26.01 26.05
CA VAL A 600 -3.95 -26.74 24.92
C VAL A 600 -5.29 -27.34 25.37
N PRO A 601 -6.40 -27.14 24.62
CA PRO A 601 -7.69 -27.74 24.99
C PRO A 601 -7.61 -29.24 25.10
N ALA A 602 -8.19 -29.81 26.19
CA ALA A 602 -8.23 -31.24 26.39
C ALA A 602 -9.02 -31.99 25.32
N LYS A 603 -10.07 -31.36 24.83
CA LYS A 603 -10.89 -31.87 23.71
C LYS A 603 -11.09 -30.74 22.68
N ARG A 604 -10.89 -31.08 21.40
CA ARG A 604 -11.21 -30.19 20.31
C ARG A 604 -12.65 -30.44 19.84
N THR A 605 -13.30 -29.37 19.35
CA THR A 605 -14.63 -29.48 18.77
C THR A 605 -14.56 -30.37 17.52
N PRO A 606 -15.36 -31.46 17.41
CA PRO A 606 -15.30 -32.36 16.28
C PRO A 606 -15.89 -31.74 15.03
N ARG A 607 -15.30 -32.04 13.88
CA ARG A 607 -15.77 -31.61 12.57
C ARG A 607 -17.03 -32.38 12.15
N ASP A 608 -18.07 -31.70 11.75
CA ASP A 608 -19.20 -32.26 11.02
C ASP A 608 -18.90 -32.26 9.51
N LYS A 609 -18.68 -33.41 8.91
CA LYS A 609 -18.38 -33.58 7.49
C LYS A 609 -19.51 -33.12 6.55
N LYS A 610 -20.72 -32.94 7.05
CA LYS A 610 -21.88 -32.46 6.27
C LYS A 610 -22.01 -30.95 6.26
N LYS A 611 -21.33 -30.24 7.18
CA LYS A 611 -21.38 -28.80 7.34
C LYS A 611 -19.99 -28.20 7.05
N LEU A 612 -19.72 -27.99 5.79
CA LEU A 612 -18.45 -27.44 5.30
C LEU A 612 -18.70 -26.24 4.38
N LEU A 613 -17.85 -25.25 4.51
CA LEU A 613 -17.69 -24.22 3.50
C LEU A 613 -16.65 -24.71 2.50
N LYS A 614 -17.01 -24.84 1.23
CA LYS A 614 -16.13 -25.37 0.17
C LYS A 614 -15.90 -24.32 -0.90
N LEU A 615 -14.66 -23.83 -0.97
CA LEU A 615 -14.18 -22.95 -2.04
C LEU A 615 -13.30 -23.76 -2.98
N LYS A 616 -13.59 -23.72 -4.28
CA LYS A 616 -12.82 -24.44 -5.30
C LYS A 616 -12.19 -23.48 -6.29
N GLY A 617 -10.96 -23.78 -6.68
CA GLY A 617 -10.28 -23.09 -7.78
C GLY A 617 -9.87 -21.65 -7.49
N ALA A 618 -9.53 -21.30 -6.25
CA ALA A 618 -9.04 -19.96 -5.92
C ALA A 618 -7.69 -19.70 -6.61
N ARG A 619 -7.62 -18.62 -7.41
CA ARG A 619 -6.49 -18.29 -8.30
C ARG A 619 -6.01 -16.84 -8.16
N GLY A 620 -6.47 -16.11 -7.17
CA GLY A 620 -6.06 -14.73 -6.95
C GLY A 620 -4.56 -14.61 -6.63
N ASN A 621 -3.90 -13.58 -7.14
CA ASN A 621 -2.48 -13.30 -6.90
C ASN A 621 -1.60 -14.54 -7.09
N ASN A 622 -0.92 -15.00 -6.02
CA ASN A 622 -0.05 -16.18 -6.07
C ASN A 622 -0.74 -17.53 -5.83
N LEU A 623 -2.06 -17.57 -5.60
CA LEU A 623 -2.79 -18.82 -5.36
C LEU A 623 -2.79 -19.74 -6.58
N GLN A 624 -2.45 -21.00 -6.37
CA GLN A 624 -2.30 -22.00 -7.42
C GLN A 624 -3.52 -22.95 -7.47
N ASN A 625 -4.66 -22.43 -7.91
CA ASN A 625 -5.91 -23.21 -8.06
C ASN A 625 -6.29 -23.97 -6.78
N VAL A 626 -6.38 -23.24 -5.67
CA VAL A 626 -6.52 -23.79 -4.32
C VAL A 626 -7.96 -24.17 -4.02
N ASN A 627 -8.13 -25.35 -3.39
CA ASN A 627 -9.40 -25.80 -2.85
C ASN A 627 -9.36 -25.70 -1.32
N LEU A 628 -10.27 -24.91 -0.75
CA LEU A 628 -10.37 -24.66 0.69
C LEU A 628 -11.64 -25.29 1.25
N GLU A 629 -11.50 -26.02 2.35
CA GLU A 629 -12.62 -26.53 3.15
C GLU A 629 -12.52 -25.98 4.57
N ILE A 630 -13.56 -25.29 5.02
CA ILE A 630 -13.67 -24.76 6.39
C ILE A 630 -14.85 -25.45 7.09
N PRO A 631 -14.61 -26.16 8.19
CA PRO A 631 -15.69 -26.74 8.99
C PRO A 631 -16.57 -25.65 9.62
N VAL A 632 -17.88 -25.76 9.49
CA VAL A 632 -18.84 -24.84 10.12
C VAL A 632 -18.91 -25.08 11.63
N GLY A 633 -18.95 -24.02 12.42
CA GLY A 633 -19.07 -24.06 13.87
C GLY A 633 -17.77 -24.37 14.61
N LEU A 634 -16.62 -24.32 13.94
CA LEU A 634 -15.30 -24.55 14.52
C LEU A 634 -14.47 -23.26 14.54
N PHE A 635 -13.45 -23.27 15.39
CA PHE A 635 -12.37 -22.28 15.40
C PHE A 635 -11.27 -22.76 14.45
N THR A 636 -11.16 -22.12 13.29
CA THR A 636 -10.19 -22.48 12.25
C THR A 636 -9.10 -21.43 12.17
N CYS A 637 -7.84 -21.82 12.24
CA CYS A 637 -6.68 -20.97 11.96
C CYS A 637 -6.18 -21.19 10.54
N ILE A 638 -5.95 -20.09 9.82
CA ILE A 638 -5.25 -20.09 8.53
C ILE A 638 -3.81 -19.66 8.82
N THR A 639 -2.88 -20.56 8.56
CA THR A 639 -1.47 -20.42 8.90
C THR A 639 -0.58 -20.48 7.65
N GLY A 640 0.69 -20.24 7.79
CA GLY A 640 1.67 -20.34 6.73
C GLY A 640 2.70 -19.23 6.76
N VAL A 641 3.79 -19.42 6.03
CA VAL A 641 4.86 -18.43 5.92
C VAL A 641 4.38 -17.09 5.34
N SER A 642 5.13 -16.04 5.60
CA SER A 642 4.80 -14.70 5.08
C SER A 642 4.72 -14.72 3.55
N GLY A 643 3.69 -14.06 2.98
CA GLY A 643 3.48 -14.03 1.53
C GLY A 643 2.96 -15.34 0.91
N SER A 644 2.54 -16.33 1.70
CA SER A 644 2.02 -17.61 1.18
C SER A 644 0.63 -17.56 0.54
N GLY A 645 -0.07 -16.43 0.63
CA GLY A 645 -1.40 -16.23 0.02
C GLY A 645 -2.58 -16.30 0.99
N LYS A 646 -2.36 -16.30 2.30
CA LYS A 646 -3.42 -16.37 3.33
C LYS A 646 -4.48 -15.27 3.16
N SER A 647 -4.06 -14.01 3.11
CA SER A 647 -4.96 -12.87 2.96
C SER A 647 -5.68 -12.88 1.61
N THR A 648 -5.02 -13.30 0.54
CA THR A 648 -5.67 -13.46 -0.76
C THR A 648 -6.77 -14.51 -0.73
N LEU A 649 -6.53 -15.65 -0.08
CA LEU A 649 -7.50 -16.73 0.03
C LEU A 649 -8.72 -16.33 0.88
N ILE A 650 -8.49 -15.68 1.99
CA ILE A 650 -9.54 -15.35 2.97
C ILE A 650 -10.14 -13.97 2.70
N ASN A 651 -9.31 -12.91 2.70
CA ASN A 651 -9.82 -11.53 2.64
C ASN A 651 -10.24 -11.11 1.22
N ASN A 652 -9.58 -11.61 0.18
CA ASN A 652 -9.86 -11.24 -1.20
C ASN A 652 -10.75 -12.26 -1.94
N THR A 653 -10.95 -13.44 -1.40
CA THR A 653 -11.75 -14.49 -2.04
C THR A 653 -12.93 -14.93 -1.17
N LEU A 654 -12.70 -15.54 -0.02
CA LEU A 654 -13.76 -16.06 0.85
C LEU A 654 -14.69 -14.95 1.37
N PHE A 655 -14.13 -13.89 1.93
CA PHE A 655 -14.90 -12.78 2.49
C PHE A 655 -15.78 -12.08 1.45
N PRO A 656 -15.26 -11.64 0.27
CA PRO A 656 -16.08 -11.00 -0.74
C PRO A 656 -17.21 -11.90 -1.27
N ILE A 657 -16.97 -13.18 -1.45
CA ILE A 657 -18.00 -14.16 -1.87
C ILE A 657 -19.13 -14.19 -0.85
N THR A 658 -18.80 -14.40 0.41
CA THR A 658 -19.78 -14.54 1.49
C THR A 658 -20.49 -13.22 1.80
N ALA A 659 -19.77 -12.09 1.78
CA ALA A 659 -20.35 -10.77 2.02
C ALA A 659 -21.33 -10.35 0.90
N THR A 660 -21.02 -10.66 -0.34
CA THR A 660 -21.92 -10.39 -1.47
C THR A 660 -23.21 -11.21 -1.36
N ALA A 661 -23.08 -12.50 -1.05
CA ALA A 661 -24.23 -13.40 -0.96
C ALA A 661 -25.08 -13.19 0.30
N LEU A 662 -24.47 -12.92 1.45
CA LEU A 662 -25.18 -12.87 2.74
C LEU A 662 -25.50 -11.44 3.20
N ASN A 663 -24.60 -10.49 2.97
CA ASN A 663 -24.73 -9.11 3.43
C ASN A 663 -25.18 -8.14 2.33
N GLY A 664 -25.34 -8.60 1.08
CA GLY A 664 -25.70 -7.75 -0.06
C GLY A 664 -24.61 -6.71 -0.43
N ALA A 665 -23.35 -7.02 -0.19
CA ALA A 665 -22.24 -6.14 -0.53
C ALA A 665 -21.97 -6.16 -2.04
N THR A 666 -22.29 -5.07 -2.74
CA THR A 666 -22.17 -4.95 -4.21
C THR A 666 -20.86 -4.32 -4.68
N THR A 667 -20.10 -3.71 -3.77
CA THR A 667 -18.90 -2.93 -4.09
C THR A 667 -17.59 -3.69 -3.91
N LEU A 668 -17.63 -4.97 -3.48
CA LEU A 668 -16.46 -5.78 -3.24
C LEU A 668 -16.01 -6.50 -4.52
N GLU A 669 -14.72 -6.43 -4.81
CA GLU A 669 -14.10 -7.24 -5.85
C GLU A 669 -13.77 -8.62 -5.31
N VAL A 670 -14.13 -9.66 -6.04
CA VAL A 670 -13.83 -11.05 -5.69
C VAL A 670 -12.65 -11.52 -6.54
N ALA A 671 -11.62 -12.08 -5.88
CA ALA A 671 -10.53 -12.73 -6.60
C ALA A 671 -11.04 -13.96 -7.40
N PRO A 672 -10.38 -14.34 -8.50
CA PRO A 672 -10.86 -15.43 -9.34
C PRO A 672 -10.99 -16.76 -8.61
N TYR A 673 -12.11 -17.44 -8.79
CA TYR A 673 -12.41 -18.78 -8.25
C TYR A 673 -13.38 -19.53 -9.17
N ASP A 674 -13.52 -20.84 -8.95
CA ASP A 674 -14.45 -21.68 -9.76
C ASP A 674 -15.83 -21.76 -9.14
N SER A 675 -15.94 -22.18 -7.88
CA SER A 675 -17.21 -22.37 -7.19
C SER A 675 -17.12 -22.26 -5.69
N PHE A 676 -18.23 -21.90 -5.07
CA PHE A 676 -18.37 -21.87 -3.60
C PHE A 676 -19.67 -22.55 -3.17
N ASP A 677 -19.59 -23.37 -2.13
CA ASP A 677 -20.73 -24.09 -1.55
C ASP A 677 -20.70 -23.98 -0.01
N GLY A 678 -21.86 -24.08 0.62
CA GLY A 678 -21.99 -24.05 2.08
C GLY A 678 -22.65 -22.78 2.65
N LEU A 679 -23.10 -21.84 1.81
CA LEU A 679 -23.78 -20.60 2.23
C LEU A 679 -25.04 -20.83 3.06
N GLN A 680 -25.72 -21.97 2.86
CA GLN A 680 -26.93 -22.34 3.60
C GLN A 680 -26.68 -22.52 5.10
N HIS A 681 -25.46 -22.70 5.55
CA HIS A 681 -25.09 -22.85 6.96
C HIS A 681 -24.86 -21.53 7.68
N LEU A 682 -24.87 -20.41 6.95
CA LEU A 682 -24.53 -19.08 7.45
C LEU A 682 -25.69 -18.11 7.21
N ASP A 683 -25.84 -17.10 8.08
CA ASP A 683 -26.76 -15.97 7.87
C ASP A 683 -26.06 -14.62 7.65
N LYS A 684 -24.86 -14.44 8.14
CA LYS A 684 -24.06 -13.26 7.85
C LYS A 684 -22.56 -13.54 8.00
N VAL A 685 -21.75 -12.64 7.44
CA VAL A 685 -20.31 -12.63 7.63
C VAL A 685 -19.87 -11.29 8.23
N VAL A 686 -18.90 -11.35 9.12
CA VAL A 686 -18.29 -10.19 9.78
C VAL A 686 -16.79 -10.27 9.57
N ASP A 687 -16.23 -9.25 8.92
CA ASP A 687 -14.80 -9.09 8.76
C ASP A 687 -14.25 -8.11 9.79
N ILE A 688 -13.24 -8.52 10.52
CA ILE A 688 -12.60 -7.76 11.59
C ILE A 688 -11.12 -7.62 11.25
N ASP A 689 -10.82 -6.60 10.48
CA ASP A 689 -9.47 -6.25 10.02
C ASP A 689 -8.81 -5.17 10.91
N GLN A 690 -7.55 -4.89 10.65
CA GLN A 690 -6.76 -3.89 11.39
C GLN A 690 -6.91 -2.46 10.85
N SER A 691 -7.77 -2.22 9.88
CA SER A 691 -8.00 -0.88 9.34
C SER A 691 -8.55 0.06 10.43
N PRO A 692 -8.22 1.36 10.38
CA PRO A 692 -8.73 2.32 11.36
C PRO A 692 -10.26 2.34 11.43
N ILE A 693 -10.83 2.60 12.61
CA ILE A 693 -12.27 2.78 12.80
C ILE A 693 -12.81 4.10 12.20
N GLY A 694 -11.92 4.94 11.70
CA GLY A 694 -12.22 6.18 11.00
C GLY A 694 -10.95 6.92 10.63
N ARG A 695 -11.03 7.81 9.66
CA ARG A 695 -9.89 8.54 9.11
C ARG A 695 -9.72 9.95 9.65
N THR A 696 -10.66 10.41 10.46
CA THR A 696 -10.69 11.78 11.00
C THR A 696 -10.57 11.79 12.51
N PRO A 697 -10.12 12.89 13.13
CA PRO A 697 -10.09 13.04 14.59
C PRO A 697 -11.47 12.95 15.27
N ARG A 698 -12.57 13.07 14.51
CA ARG A 698 -13.95 12.93 15.00
C ARG A 698 -14.38 11.49 15.22
N SER A 699 -13.73 10.55 14.56
CA SER A 699 -13.98 9.14 14.80
C SER A 699 -13.30 8.70 16.10
N ASN A 700 -14.04 8.03 16.97
CA ASN A 700 -13.56 7.54 18.24
C ASN A 700 -14.32 6.28 18.68
N PRO A 701 -13.88 5.56 19.71
CA PRO A 701 -14.56 4.37 20.19
C PRO A 701 -16.04 4.59 20.56
N ALA A 702 -16.38 5.74 21.14
CA ALA A 702 -17.77 6.03 21.54
C ALA A 702 -18.70 6.17 20.33
N THR A 703 -18.27 6.86 19.28
CA THR A 703 -19.07 7.03 18.05
C THR A 703 -19.17 5.72 17.27
N TYR A 704 -18.08 4.99 17.17
CA TYR A 704 -18.03 3.76 16.38
C TYR A 704 -18.89 2.64 16.97
N THR A 705 -18.85 2.47 18.29
CA THR A 705 -19.63 1.43 18.99
C THR A 705 -21.09 1.80 19.23
N GLY A 706 -21.47 3.03 18.92
CA GLY A 706 -22.83 3.54 19.17
C GLY A 706 -23.10 3.88 20.65
N LEU A 707 -22.06 4.07 21.45
CA LEU A 707 -22.19 4.54 22.85
C LEU A 707 -22.56 6.02 22.93
N PHE A 708 -22.13 6.81 21.95
CA PHE A 708 -22.23 8.26 22.01
C PHE A 708 -23.67 8.77 21.91
N THR A 709 -24.55 8.12 21.18
CA THR A 709 -25.97 8.51 21.05
C THR A 709 -26.70 8.41 22.38
N PRO A 710 -26.70 7.30 23.14
CA PRO A 710 -27.28 7.25 24.47
C PRO A 710 -26.67 8.24 25.47
N ILE A 711 -25.35 8.48 25.37
CA ILE A 711 -24.67 9.48 26.21
C ILE A 711 -25.24 10.90 25.96
N ARG A 712 -25.39 11.27 24.69
CA ARG A 712 -25.99 12.57 24.33
C ARG A 712 -27.42 12.70 24.77
N GLU A 713 -28.21 11.66 24.71
CA GLU A 713 -29.59 11.62 25.23
C GLU A 713 -29.64 11.83 26.73
N LEU A 714 -28.73 11.22 27.49
CA LEU A 714 -28.61 11.44 28.93
C LEU A 714 -28.30 12.91 29.25
N PHE A 715 -27.36 13.52 28.53
CA PHE A 715 -27.01 14.94 28.72
C PHE A 715 -28.18 15.87 28.36
N SER A 716 -28.92 15.60 27.29
CA SER A 716 -30.08 16.38 26.89
C SER A 716 -31.25 16.24 27.89
N GLY A 717 -31.30 15.16 28.64
CA GLY A 717 -32.29 14.86 29.66
C GLY A 717 -32.04 15.55 31.03
N VAL A 718 -30.86 16.16 31.24
CA VAL A 718 -30.53 16.89 32.45
C VAL A 718 -31.44 18.12 32.60
N PRO A 719 -31.95 18.47 33.82
CA PRO A 719 -32.85 19.60 34.01
C PRO A 719 -32.35 20.93 33.43
N GLU A 720 -31.07 21.23 33.56
CA GLU A 720 -30.46 22.44 33.02
C GLU A 720 -30.44 22.45 31.47
N ALA A 721 -30.17 21.31 30.85
CA ALA A 721 -30.24 21.18 29.39
C ALA A 721 -31.68 21.39 28.87
N ARG A 722 -32.66 20.83 29.55
CA ARG A 722 -34.09 21.03 29.23
C ARG A 722 -34.50 22.48 29.36
N SER A 723 -34.09 23.16 30.44
CA SER A 723 -34.41 24.58 30.68
C SER A 723 -33.82 25.50 29.61
N ARG A 724 -32.67 25.14 29.03
CA ARG A 724 -32.00 25.83 27.91
C ARG A 724 -32.48 25.41 26.52
N GLY A 725 -33.36 24.40 26.43
CA GLY A 725 -33.81 23.85 25.16
C GLY A 725 -32.73 23.05 24.39
N TYR A 726 -31.75 22.48 25.10
CA TYR A 726 -30.66 21.71 24.49
C TYR A 726 -31.07 20.27 24.19
N GLY A 727 -31.28 19.97 22.94
CA GLY A 727 -31.53 18.60 22.47
C GLY A 727 -30.23 17.78 22.28
N PRO A 728 -30.34 16.49 21.93
CA PRO A 728 -29.17 15.60 21.73
C PRO A 728 -28.16 16.12 20.69
N GLY A 729 -28.62 16.88 19.69
CA GLY A 729 -27.76 17.48 18.69
C GLY A 729 -26.79 18.53 19.25
N ARG A 730 -27.11 19.16 20.36
CA ARG A 730 -26.24 20.13 21.05
C ARG A 730 -24.94 19.50 21.53
N PHE A 731 -25.01 18.25 21.93
CA PHE A 731 -23.88 17.48 22.46
C PHE A 731 -23.11 16.69 21.37
N SER A 732 -23.45 16.88 20.12
CA SER A 732 -22.70 16.31 18.98
C SER A 732 -21.61 17.26 18.50
N PHE A 733 -20.38 16.79 18.42
CA PHE A 733 -19.29 17.58 17.81
C PHE A 733 -19.32 17.55 16.27
N ASN A 734 -20.21 16.77 15.66
CA ASN A 734 -20.38 16.71 14.20
C ASN A 734 -21.40 17.74 13.66
N VAL A 735 -22.22 18.32 14.52
CA VAL A 735 -23.32 19.23 14.16
C VAL A 735 -23.06 20.62 14.75
N LYS A 736 -23.39 21.66 13.97
CA LYS A 736 -23.31 23.04 14.45
C LYS A 736 -24.27 23.27 15.65
N GLY A 737 -23.86 24.15 16.54
CA GLY A 737 -24.65 24.58 17.68
C GLY A 737 -23.97 24.39 19.04
N GLY A 738 -23.44 23.20 19.32
CA GLY A 738 -22.76 22.93 20.61
C GLY A 738 -21.26 22.74 20.50
N ARG A 739 -20.75 22.51 19.30
CA ARG A 739 -19.32 22.30 19.04
C ARG A 739 -18.51 23.59 19.01
N CYS A 740 -17.22 23.49 19.24
CA CYS A 740 -16.29 24.58 18.94
C CYS A 740 -16.21 24.80 17.43
N GLU A 741 -16.56 25.98 16.95
CA GLU A 741 -16.54 26.28 15.52
C GLU A 741 -15.14 26.58 14.99
N ALA A 742 -14.16 26.92 15.84
CA ALA A 742 -12.78 27.15 15.43
C ALA A 742 -12.12 25.85 14.90
N CYS A 743 -12.32 24.71 15.60
CA CYS A 743 -11.86 23.40 15.17
C CYS A 743 -12.97 22.52 14.58
N GLN A 744 -14.19 23.07 14.46
CA GLN A 744 -15.37 22.36 13.97
C GLN A 744 -15.68 21.04 14.72
N GLY A 745 -15.29 20.96 15.97
CA GLY A 745 -15.48 19.79 16.83
C GLY A 745 -14.36 18.75 16.77
N ASP A 746 -13.29 18.99 16.01
CA ASP A 746 -12.13 18.08 15.95
C ASP A 746 -11.32 18.08 17.26
N GLY A 747 -11.34 19.18 18.00
CA GLY A 747 -10.51 19.40 19.19
C GLY A 747 -9.06 19.74 18.86
N VAL A 748 -8.66 19.50 17.62
CA VAL A 748 -7.31 19.75 17.08
C VAL A 748 -7.40 20.51 15.77
N ILE A 749 -6.32 21.21 15.43
CA ILE A 749 -6.15 21.88 14.14
C ILE A 749 -5.07 21.14 13.40
N LYS A 750 -5.38 20.71 12.18
CA LYS A 750 -4.42 20.08 11.27
C LYS A 750 -3.48 21.12 10.69
N VAL A 751 -2.19 20.95 10.89
CA VAL A 751 -1.15 21.73 10.24
C VAL A 751 -0.55 20.87 9.12
N GLU A 752 -0.82 21.23 7.88
CA GLU A 752 -0.28 20.53 6.72
C GLU A 752 1.19 20.87 6.53
N MET A 753 2.02 19.85 6.53
CA MET A 753 3.46 19.95 6.30
C MET A 753 3.78 19.31 4.96
N HIS A 754 4.01 20.10 3.93
CA HIS A 754 4.15 19.63 2.52
C HIS A 754 5.19 18.52 2.30
N PHE A 755 6.19 18.37 3.15
CA PHE A 755 7.26 17.37 3.04
C PHE A 755 7.41 16.46 4.27
N LEU A 756 6.61 16.68 5.31
CA LEU A 756 6.61 15.93 6.56
C LEU A 756 5.18 15.44 6.85
N PRO A 757 5.01 14.44 7.74
CA PRO A 757 3.69 14.04 8.19
C PRO A 757 2.91 15.21 8.78
N ASP A 758 1.60 15.27 8.51
CA ASP A 758 0.73 16.30 9.08
C ASP A 758 0.75 16.27 10.61
N ILE A 759 0.81 17.43 11.21
CA ILE A 759 0.81 17.59 12.67
C ILE A 759 -0.57 18.04 13.12
N TYR A 760 -1.08 17.46 14.19
CA TYR A 760 -2.32 17.86 14.84
C TYR A 760 -2.02 18.59 16.13
N VAL A 761 -2.40 19.86 16.23
CA VAL A 761 -2.16 20.73 17.38
C VAL A 761 -3.50 20.96 18.10
N PRO A 762 -3.56 20.92 19.46
CA PRO A 762 -4.78 21.25 20.19
C PRO A 762 -5.34 22.61 19.80
N CYS A 763 -6.66 22.71 19.64
CA CYS A 763 -7.33 23.95 19.29
C CYS A 763 -7.16 24.99 20.40
N ASP A 764 -6.68 26.18 20.08
CA ASP A 764 -6.42 27.25 21.05
C ASP A 764 -7.71 27.79 21.70
N VAL A 765 -8.84 27.71 21.00
CA VAL A 765 -10.13 28.22 21.48
C VAL A 765 -10.77 27.27 22.48
N CYS A 766 -10.91 25.99 22.12
CA CYS A 766 -11.52 25.01 23.01
C CYS A 766 -10.51 24.21 23.85
N LYS A 767 -9.22 24.41 23.62
CA LYS A 767 -8.12 23.69 24.31
C LYS A 767 -8.27 22.16 24.26
N GLY A 768 -8.66 21.63 23.11
CA GLY A 768 -8.90 20.21 22.89
C GLY A 768 -10.28 19.71 23.34
N LYS A 769 -11.14 20.53 23.91
CA LYS A 769 -12.42 20.09 24.51
C LYS A 769 -13.56 19.86 23.52
N ARG A 770 -13.39 20.19 22.23
CA ARG A 770 -14.33 19.97 21.11
C ARG A 770 -15.63 20.78 21.14
N TYR A 771 -16.04 21.30 22.29
CA TYR A 771 -17.33 21.99 22.51
C TYR A 771 -17.16 23.45 22.87
N ASN A 772 -18.20 24.22 22.65
CA ASN A 772 -18.27 25.60 23.16
C ASN A 772 -18.49 25.61 24.66
N ARG A 773 -18.28 26.79 25.26
CA ARG A 773 -18.36 26.99 26.72
C ARG A 773 -19.72 26.63 27.29
N GLU A 774 -20.81 27.05 26.63
CA GLU A 774 -22.18 26.86 27.07
C GLU A 774 -22.58 25.38 27.12
N THR A 775 -22.12 24.58 26.16
CA THR A 775 -22.36 23.13 26.17
C THR A 775 -21.57 22.44 27.28
N LEU A 776 -20.37 22.89 27.60
CA LEU A 776 -19.54 22.34 28.67
C LEU A 776 -20.06 22.66 30.09
N GLU A 777 -20.94 23.62 30.22
CA GLU A 777 -21.61 23.96 31.51
C GLU A 777 -22.63 22.90 31.94
N ILE A 778 -23.19 22.14 30.98
CA ILE A 778 -24.12 21.04 31.28
C ILE A 778 -23.35 19.85 31.84
N ARG A 779 -23.81 19.37 33.01
CA ARG A 779 -23.17 18.27 33.74
C ARG A 779 -24.15 17.14 34.03
N TYR A 780 -23.70 15.92 33.80
CA TYR A 780 -24.38 14.70 34.20
C TYR A 780 -23.55 14.02 35.29
N LYS A 781 -24.11 13.80 36.47
CA LYS A 781 -23.37 13.30 37.63
C LYS A 781 -22.08 14.07 37.92
N GLY A 782 -22.08 15.38 37.73
CA GLY A 782 -20.93 16.26 37.96
C GLY A 782 -19.88 16.31 36.86
N LYS A 783 -20.07 15.60 35.73
CA LYS A 783 -19.14 15.55 34.61
C LYS A 783 -19.73 16.20 33.35
N SER A 784 -18.95 17.02 32.67
CA SER A 784 -19.28 17.56 31.34
C SER A 784 -19.15 16.47 30.25
N ILE A 785 -19.72 16.75 29.07
CA ILE A 785 -19.61 15.82 27.94
C ILE A 785 -18.12 15.57 27.53
N HIS A 786 -17.28 16.59 27.61
CA HIS A 786 -15.84 16.44 27.37
C HIS A 786 -15.18 15.51 28.41
N GLU A 787 -15.49 15.70 29.70
CA GLU A 787 -14.94 14.88 30.78
C GLU A 787 -15.37 13.42 30.64
N VAL A 788 -16.57 13.14 30.13
CA VAL A 788 -17.06 11.80 29.83
C VAL A 788 -16.27 11.19 28.66
N LEU A 789 -15.99 11.96 27.60
CA LEU A 789 -15.16 11.49 26.47
C LEU A 789 -13.72 11.24 26.90
N GLU A 790 -13.21 11.92 27.91
CA GLU A 790 -11.85 11.69 28.44
C GLU A 790 -11.76 10.52 29.42
N MET A 791 -12.90 9.94 29.84
CA MET A 791 -12.90 8.74 30.67
C MET A 791 -12.32 7.54 29.93
N THR A 792 -11.54 6.71 30.64
CA THR A 792 -11.21 5.38 30.19
C THR A 792 -12.47 4.50 30.16
N ILE A 793 -12.42 3.41 29.38
CA ILE A 793 -13.53 2.45 29.32
C ILE A 793 -13.87 1.91 30.70
N GLU A 794 -12.85 1.63 31.52
CA GLU A 794 -13.01 1.16 32.89
C GLU A 794 -13.78 2.18 33.76
N GLU A 795 -13.35 3.43 33.76
CA GLU A 795 -14.04 4.54 34.49
C GLU A 795 -15.46 4.74 33.98
N ALA A 796 -15.68 4.70 32.67
CA ALA A 796 -16.99 4.85 32.06
C ALA A 796 -17.92 3.69 32.43
N ARG A 797 -17.39 2.47 32.52
CA ARG A 797 -18.18 1.30 32.94
C ARG A 797 -18.75 1.45 34.34
N GLU A 798 -17.96 1.97 35.26
CA GLU A 798 -18.42 2.29 36.61
C GLU A 798 -19.39 3.47 36.63
N PHE A 799 -19.08 4.54 35.90
CA PHE A 799 -19.89 5.77 35.85
C PHE A 799 -21.29 5.53 35.28
N PHE A 800 -21.44 4.67 34.29
CA PHE A 800 -22.70 4.34 33.61
C PHE A 800 -23.30 3.00 34.07
N ASP A 801 -22.89 2.46 35.21
CA ASP A 801 -23.37 1.15 35.67
C ASP A 801 -24.89 1.07 35.82
N ALA A 802 -25.53 2.15 36.19
CA ALA A 802 -27.00 2.27 36.32
C ALA A 802 -27.74 2.39 34.95
N VAL A 803 -27.03 2.49 33.83
CA VAL A 803 -27.61 2.61 32.48
C VAL A 803 -27.36 1.33 31.71
N PRO A 804 -28.33 0.38 31.65
CA PRO A 804 -28.07 -0.97 31.11
C PRO A 804 -27.55 -0.99 29.67
N ALA A 805 -28.07 -0.11 28.81
CA ALA A 805 -27.63 -0.03 27.39
C ALA A 805 -26.16 0.38 27.25
N LEU A 806 -25.69 1.31 28.05
CA LEU A 806 -24.29 1.74 28.09
C LEU A 806 -23.41 0.71 28.80
N ALA A 807 -23.85 0.22 29.94
CA ALA A 807 -23.11 -0.76 30.75
C ALA A 807 -22.76 -2.02 29.95
N ARG A 808 -23.72 -2.54 29.18
CA ARG A 808 -23.52 -3.74 28.36
C ARG A 808 -22.48 -3.52 27.24
N LYS A 809 -22.55 -2.41 26.51
CA LYS A 809 -21.57 -2.08 25.45
C LYS A 809 -20.19 -1.81 26.02
N LEU A 810 -20.11 -1.11 27.16
CA LEU A 810 -18.85 -0.88 27.86
C LEU A 810 -18.23 -2.20 28.35
N GLN A 811 -19.07 -3.14 28.83
CA GLN A 811 -18.59 -4.45 29.27
C GLN A 811 -17.99 -5.25 28.10
N THR A 812 -18.55 -5.18 26.89
CA THR A 812 -17.94 -5.84 25.71
C THR A 812 -16.57 -5.26 25.38
N LEU A 813 -16.37 -3.97 25.53
CA LEU A 813 -15.05 -3.33 25.39
C LEU A 813 -14.06 -3.77 26.47
N MET A 814 -14.53 -3.94 27.71
CA MET A 814 -13.74 -4.52 28.80
C MET A 814 -13.32 -5.96 28.50
N ASP A 815 -14.25 -6.79 28.01
CA ASP A 815 -14.03 -8.21 27.72
C ASP A 815 -12.98 -8.45 26.64
N VAL A 816 -12.85 -7.54 25.67
CA VAL A 816 -11.81 -7.61 24.62
C VAL A 816 -10.47 -6.99 25.05
N GLY A 817 -10.33 -6.54 26.30
CA GLY A 817 -9.08 -6.02 26.83
C GLY A 817 -8.79 -4.55 26.54
N LEU A 818 -9.81 -3.73 26.30
CA LEU A 818 -9.67 -2.29 26.01
C LEU A 818 -10.03 -1.37 27.20
N SER A 819 -9.87 -1.82 28.43
CA SER A 819 -10.20 -1.06 29.64
C SER A 819 -9.47 0.28 29.74
N TYR A 820 -8.30 0.39 29.17
CA TYR A 820 -7.38 1.53 29.28
C TYR A 820 -7.57 2.63 28.23
N ILE A 821 -8.27 2.38 27.12
CA ILE A 821 -8.50 3.40 26.09
C ILE A 821 -9.58 4.38 26.54
N LYS A 822 -9.52 5.64 26.05
CA LYS A 822 -10.52 6.65 26.32
C LYS A 822 -11.71 6.56 25.37
N LEU A 823 -12.92 6.87 25.84
CA LEU A 823 -14.13 6.91 25.00
C LEU A 823 -14.00 7.81 23.78
N GLY A 824 -13.42 9.00 23.97
CA GLY A 824 -13.23 10.00 22.93
C GLY A 824 -11.86 9.96 22.25
N GLN A 825 -11.08 8.92 22.46
CA GLN A 825 -9.76 8.79 21.83
C GLN A 825 -9.87 8.79 20.31
N SER A 826 -9.10 9.66 19.64
CA SER A 826 -9.12 9.74 18.18
C SER A 826 -8.76 8.40 17.53
N ALA A 827 -9.49 8.02 16.49
CA ALA A 827 -9.20 6.82 15.71
C ALA A 827 -7.78 6.80 15.14
N THR A 828 -7.21 7.97 14.88
CA THR A 828 -5.84 8.12 14.35
C THR A 828 -4.76 7.79 15.38
N THR A 829 -5.10 7.74 16.66
CA THR A 829 -4.17 7.43 17.75
C THR A 829 -4.25 5.97 18.22
N LEU A 830 -5.25 5.22 17.76
CA LEU A 830 -5.38 3.81 18.05
C LEU A 830 -4.40 2.98 17.23
N SER A 831 -3.81 1.96 17.85
CA SER A 831 -3.07 0.94 17.11
C SER A 831 -4.00 0.07 16.26
N GLY A 832 -3.47 -0.62 15.25
CA GLY A 832 -4.26 -1.53 14.41
C GLY A 832 -4.98 -2.61 15.22
N GLY A 833 -4.33 -3.17 16.23
CA GLY A 833 -4.93 -4.15 17.13
C GLY A 833 -6.02 -3.58 18.03
N GLU A 834 -5.85 -2.36 18.52
CA GLU A 834 -6.90 -1.67 19.29
C GLU A 834 -8.13 -1.36 18.44
N ALA A 835 -7.93 -0.85 17.22
CA ALA A 835 -9.01 -0.61 16.25
C ALA A 835 -9.78 -1.90 15.94
N GLN A 836 -9.07 -3.00 15.72
CA GLN A 836 -9.65 -4.31 15.48
C GLN A 836 -10.51 -4.80 16.66
N ARG A 837 -10.03 -4.65 17.89
CA ARG A 837 -10.76 -5.04 19.08
C ARG A 837 -11.99 -4.14 19.34
N VAL A 838 -11.94 -2.85 18.99
CA VAL A 838 -13.12 -1.97 18.99
C VAL A 838 -14.19 -2.48 18.01
N LYS A 839 -13.78 -2.90 16.81
CA LYS A 839 -14.68 -3.52 15.82
C LYS A 839 -15.30 -4.81 16.34
N LEU A 840 -14.49 -5.67 16.94
CA LEU A 840 -14.96 -6.91 17.55
C LEU A 840 -15.98 -6.64 18.65
N SER A 841 -15.73 -5.70 19.55
CA SER A 841 -16.66 -5.34 20.64
C SER A 841 -18.02 -4.85 20.13
N ARG A 842 -18.01 -4.07 19.03
CA ARG A 842 -19.25 -3.61 18.38
C ARG A 842 -20.08 -4.79 17.87
N GLU A 843 -19.45 -5.77 17.24
CA GLU A 843 -20.16 -6.96 16.74
C GLU A 843 -20.67 -7.85 17.89
N LEU A 844 -19.89 -8.01 18.95
CA LEU A 844 -20.28 -8.73 20.17
C LEU A 844 -21.48 -8.07 20.90
N SER A 845 -21.66 -6.76 20.77
CA SER A 845 -22.78 -6.05 21.36
C SER A 845 -24.10 -6.26 20.62
N LYS A 846 -24.07 -6.80 19.40
CA LYS A 846 -25.26 -7.14 18.61
C LYS A 846 -25.83 -8.49 19.01
N ARG A 847 -27.08 -8.74 18.60
CA ARG A 847 -27.73 -10.03 18.83
C ARG A 847 -27.01 -11.12 18.02
N ASP A 848 -26.58 -12.16 18.71
CA ASP A 848 -25.94 -13.33 18.11
C ASP A 848 -26.99 -14.31 17.60
N THR A 849 -26.84 -14.77 16.34
CA THR A 849 -27.72 -15.75 15.70
C THR A 849 -27.20 -17.18 15.80
N GLY A 850 -25.91 -17.36 16.18
CA GLY A 850 -25.23 -18.65 16.20
C GLY A 850 -24.85 -19.20 14.82
N LYS A 851 -25.04 -18.43 13.75
CA LYS A 851 -24.72 -18.81 12.35
C LYS A 851 -23.87 -17.76 11.62
N THR A 852 -23.12 -16.97 12.35
CA THR A 852 -22.26 -15.92 11.79
C THR A 852 -20.88 -16.50 11.47
N LEU A 853 -20.34 -16.12 10.32
CA LEU A 853 -18.93 -16.32 9.99
C LEU A 853 -18.15 -15.08 10.45
N TYR A 854 -17.25 -15.25 11.43
CA TYR A 854 -16.31 -14.22 11.85
C TYR A 854 -14.96 -14.46 11.18
N ILE A 855 -14.44 -13.47 10.50
CA ILE A 855 -13.11 -13.48 9.89
C ILE A 855 -12.26 -12.44 10.61
N LEU A 856 -11.15 -12.87 11.20
CA LEU A 856 -10.21 -12.01 11.91
C LEU A 856 -8.82 -12.15 11.28
N ASP A 857 -8.18 -11.02 11.00
CA ASP A 857 -6.84 -10.98 10.45
C ASP A 857 -5.83 -10.55 11.53
N GLU A 858 -5.01 -11.50 11.97
CA GLU A 858 -3.97 -11.33 12.99
C GLU A 858 -4.45 -10.60 14.26
N PRO A 859 -5.46 -11.13 14.98
CA PRO A 859 -6.08 -10.42 16.09
C PRO A 859 -5.19 -10.26 17.33
N THR A 860 -4.06 -10.96 17.40
CA THR A 860 -3.10 -10.89 18.51
C THR A 860 -2.04 -9.82 18.34
N THR A 861 -2.12 -9.03 17.29
CA THR A 861 -1.20 -7.92 17.04
C THR A 861 -1.15 -6.95 18.23
N GLY A 862 0.04 -6.73 18.77
CA GLY A 862 0.25 -5.84 19.91
C GLY A 862 -0.20 -6.39 21.27
N LEU A 863 -0.49 -7.68 21.38
CA LEU A 863 -0.96 -8.30 22.60
C LEU A 863 0.15 -9.04 23.35
N HIS A 864 0.19 -8.82 24.65
CA HIS A 864 0.94 -9.65 25.60
C HIS A 864 0.24 -11.01 25.80
N PHE A 865 0.96 -12.02 26.28
CA PHE A 865 0.43 -13.38 26.54
C PHE A 865 -0.87 -13.39 27.33
N ALA A 866 -0.96 -12.54 28.37
CA ALA A 866 -2.18 -12.45 29.19
C ALA A 866 -3.37 -11.87 28.41
N ASP A 867 -3.14 -10.89 27.56
CA ASP A 867 -4.17 -10.27 26.69
C ASP A 867 -4.65 -11.29 25.63
N ILE A 868 -3.75 -12.14 25.12
CA ILE A 868 -4.08 -13.22 24.18
C ILE A 868 -5.03 -14.22 24.83
N GLN A 869 -4.79 -14.61 26.07
CA GLN A 869 -5.70 -15.52 26.80
C GLN A 869 -7.11 -14.93 26.89
N GLN A 870 -7.23 -13.66 27.23
CA GLN A 870 -8.53 -12.96 27.34
C GLN A 870 -9.26 -12.92 25.97
N LEU A 871 -8.55 -12.61 24.89
CA LEU A 871 -9.10 -12.63 23.54
C LEU A 871 -9.55 -14.03 23.12
N LEU A 872 -8.75 -15.04 23.39
CA LEU A 872 -9.10 -16.43 23.09
C LEU A 872 -10.37 -16.90 23.81
N ASP A 873 -10.56 -16.50 25.07
CA ASP A 873 -11.77 -16.79 25.83
C ASP A 873 -13.02 -16.22 25.13
N VAL A 874 -12.93 -15.03 24.55
CA VAL A 874 -14.02 -14.41 23.78
C VAL A 874 -14.27 -15.17 22.49
N LEU A 875 -13.24 -15.48 21.72
CA LEU A 875 -13.36 -16.15 20.42
C LEU A 875 -13.89 -17.59 20.58
N HIS A 876 -13.44 -18.32 21.58
CA HIS A 876 -13.95 -19.66 21.88
C HIS A 876 -15.41 -19.65 22.34
N ARG A 877 -15.84 -18.64 23.07
CA ARG A 877 -17.28 -18.46 23.42
C ARG A 877 -18.13 -18.25 22.17
N LEU A 878 -17.65 -17.46 21.19
CA LEU A 878 -18.35 -17.29 19.90
C LEU A 878 -18.53 -18.63 19.17
N ARG A 879 -17.50 -19.44 19.11
CA ARG A 879 -17.58 -20.80 18.54
C ARG A 879 -18.59 -21.67 19.32
N ASP A 880 -18.55 -21.64 20.62
CA ASP A 880 -19.44 -22.46 21.47
C ASP A 880 -20.93 -22.11 21.28
N HIS A 881 -21.22 -20.87 20.84
CA HIS A 881 -22.57 -20.44 20.44
C HIS A 881 -22.99 -20.93 19.04
N GLY A 882 -22.15 -21.68 18.35
CA GLY A 882 -22.41 -22.22 17.01
C GLY A 882 -21.81 -21.41 15.84
N ASN A 883 -21.20 -20.25 16.09
CA ASN A 883 -20.57 -19.42 15.06
C ASN A 883 -19.32 -20.11 14.50
N THR A 884 -19.00 -19.79 13.24
CA THR A 884 -17.75 -20.19 12.59
C THR A 884 -16.74 -19.06 12.75
N VAL A 885 -15.58 -19.36 13.32
CA VAL A 885 -14.51 -18.39 13.53
C VAL A 885 -13.31 -18.78 12.68
N VAL A 886 -12.92 -17.90 11.74
CA VAL A 886 -11.75 -18.08 10.90
C VAL A 886 -10.74 -16.99 11.24
N VAL A 887 -9.55 -17.38 11.63
CA VAL A 887 -8.49 -16.49 12.07
C VAL A 887 -7.24 -16.71 11.23
N ILE A 888 -6.73 -15.66 10.60
CA ILE A 888 -5.40 -15.66 10.01
C ILE A 888 -4.42 -15.35 11.14
N GLU A 889 -3.49 -16.26 11.43
CA GLU A 889 -2.62 -16.08 12.59
C GLU A 889 -1.24 -16.72 12.40
N HIS A 890 -0.24 -16.12 13.04
CA HIS A 890 1.12 -16.64 13.17
C HIS A 890 1.46 -17.00 14.62
N ASN A 891 0.69 -16.50 15.59
CA ASN A 891 0.93 -16.75 17.00
C ASN A 891 0.61 -18.19 17.37
N LEU A 892 1.63 -18.94 17.80
CA LEU A 892 1.49 -20.36 18.11
C LEU A 892 0.57 -20.62 19.31
N ASP A 893 0.43 -19.68 20.24
CA ASP A 893 -0.50 -19.80 21.37
C ASP A 893 -1.97 -19.81 20.93
N VAL A 894 -2.28 -19.07 19.86
CA VAL A 894 -3.60 -19.12 19.22
C VAL A 894 -3.76 -20.41 18.41
N ILE A 895 -2.77 -20.72 17.60
CA ILE A 895 -2.80 -21.89 16.70
C ILE A 895 -3.00 -23.19 17.47
N LYS A 896 -2.30 -23.37 18.60
CA LYS A 896 -2.42 -24.58 19.42
C LYS A 896 -3.80 -24.78 20.04
N THR A 897 -4.60 -23.71 20.18
CA THR A 897 -5.97 -23.77 20.72
C THR A 897 -7.04 -23.99 19.65
N ALA A 898 -6.69 -23.92 18.38
CA ALA A 898 -7.63 -24.06 17.27
C ALA A 898 -8.21 -25.48 17.17
N ASP A 899 -9.43 -25.59 16.63
CA ASP A 899 -10.05 -26.87 16.33
C ASP A 899 -9.58 -27.43 14.99
N TRP A 900 -9.26 -26.57 14.05
CA TRP A 900 -8.85 -26.92 12.70
C TRP A 900 -7.78 -25.95 12.20
N LEU A 901 -6.79 -26.46 11.47
CA LEU A 901 -5.74 -25.66 10.83
C LEU A 901 -5.77 -25.86 9.32
N VAL A 902 -5.50 -24.80 8.60
CA VAL A 902 -5.20 -24.81 7.16
C VAL A 902 -3.86 -24.09 6.98
N ASP A 903 -2.83 -24.81 6.57
CA ASP A 903 -1.47 -24.28 6.42
C ASP A 903 -1.15 -24.06 4.95
N LEU A 904 -0.76 -22.83 4.59
CA LEU A 904 -0.40 -22.43 3.24
C LEU A 904 1.13 -22.36 3.10
N GLY A 905 1.59 -22.62 1.91
CA GLY A 905 3.02 -22.57 1.58
C GLY A 905 3.30 -23.16 0.19
N PRO A 906 4.46 -23.81 0.01
CA PRO A 906 5.56 -24.05 0.99
C PRO A 906 6.38 -22.79 1.31
N GLU A 907 6.41 -21.82 0.38
CA GLU A 907 7.15 -20.55 0.48
C GLU A 907 6.24 -19.35 0.28
N GLY A 908 6.80 -18.14 0.29
CA GLY A 908 6.10 -16.93 -0.09
C GLY A 908 6.16 -16.63 -1.59
N GLY A 909 5.31 -15.71 -2.06
CA GLY A 909 5.29 -15.25 -3.44
C GLY A 909 4.95 -16.34 -4.46
N SER A 910 5.67 -16.37 -5.56
CA SER A 910 5.43 -17.32 -6.68
C SER A 910 5.64 -18.79 -6.30
N LYS A 911 6.45 -19.06 -5.29
CA LYS A 911 6.71 -20.41 -4.75
C LYS A 911 5.71 -20.85 -3.67
N GLY A 912 4.75 -20.02 -3.36
CA GLY A 912 3.67 -20.28 -2.39
C GLY A 912 2.32 -20.55 -3.05
N GLY A 913 1.26 -20.20 -2.36
CA GLY A 913 -0.10 -20.26 -2.88
C GLY A 913 -0.73 -21.65 -2.95
N GLN A 914 -0.24 -22.57 -2.13
CA GLN A 914 -0.78 -23.95 -2.01
C GLN A 914 -1.18 -24.25 -0.58
N ILE A 915 -2.21 -25.08 -0.39
CA ILE A 915 -2.51 -25.67 0.90
C ILE A 915 -1.63 -26.90 1.06
N ILE A 916 -0.65 -26.82 1.97
CA ILE A 916 0.33 -27.91 2.21
C ILE A 916 -0.09 -28.85 3.32
N ALA A 917 -0.95 -28.40 4.23
CA ALA A 917 -1.46 -29.23 5.33
C ALA A 917 -2.82 -28.71 5.78
N ASN A 918 -3.70 -29.62 6.20
CA ASN A 918 -4.93 -29.29 6.90
C ASN A 918 -5.28 -30.40 7.90
N GLY A 919 -5.99 -30.06 8.92
CA GLY A 919 -6.41 -31.01 9.97
C GLY A 919 -6.45 -30.37 11.34
N THR A 920 -6.55 -31.21 12.38
CA THR A 920 -6.38 -30.75 13.74
C THR A 920 -4.94 -30.31 13.99
N PRO A 921 -4.65 -29.43 14.97
CA PRO A 921 -3.27 -29.06 15.30
C PRO A 921 -2.32 -30.22 15.48
N GLU A 922 -2.78 -31.33 16.12
CA GLU A 922 -2.00 -32.52 16.31
C GLU A 922 -1.66 -33.22 14.99
N GLN A 923 -2.60 -33.27 14.05
CA GLN A 923 -2.39 -33.87 12.72
C GLN A 923 -1.40 -33.03 11.89
N VAL A 924 -1.53 -31.73 11.93
CA VAL A 924 -0.64 -30.81 11.18
C VAL A 924 0.79 -30.83 11.75
N ALA A 925 0.93 -30.99 13.07
CA ALA A 925 2.23 -31.11 13.73
C ALA A 925 3.03 -32.36 13.28
N GLU A 926 2.38 -33.40 12.82
CA GLU A 926 3.01 -34.63 12.31
C GLU A 926 3.32 -34.56 10.79
N MET A 927 2.89 -33.50 10.08
CA MET A 927 3.13 -33.36 8.64
C MET A 927 4.50 -32.71 8.39
N PRO A 928 5.46 -33.41 7.76
CA PRO A 928 6.83 -32.92 7.60
C PRO A 928 6.95 -31.72 6.66
N GLN A 929 5.99 -31.54 5.75
CA GLN A 929 5.95 -30.41 4.81
C GLN A 929 5.47 -29.10 5.43
N SER A 930 4.88 -29.14 6.64
CA SER A 930 4.36 -27.96 7.31
C SER A 930 5.42 -27.30 8.20
N HIS A 931 5.83 -26.08 7.85
CA HIS A 931 6.69 -25.27 8.71
C HIS A 931 5.98 -24.93 10.03
N THR A 932 4.71 -24.56 9.97
CA THR A 932 3.90 -24.30 11.16
C THR A 932 3.82 -25.53 12.06
N GLY A 933 3.62 -26.73 11.48
CA GLY A 933 3.59 -27.98 12.23
C GLY A 933 4.89 -28.28 12.95
N HIS A 934 6.03 -28.00 12.33
CA HIS A 934 7.35 -28.16 12.92
C HIS A 934 7.52 -27.32 14.20
N PHE A 935 7.15 -26.05 14.16
CA PHE A 935 7.22 -25.14 15.33
C PHE A 935 6.13 -25.43 16.37
N LEU A 936 4.98 -25.93 15.94
CA LEU A 936 3.84 -26.22 16.81
C LEU A 936 4.05 -27.47 17.67
N LYS A 937 4.72 -28.50 17.15
CA LYS A 937 4.90 -29.77 17.82
C LYS A 937 5.49 -29.69 19.24
N PRO A 938 6.60 -28.98 19.48
CA PRO A 938 7.16 -28.80 20.82
C PRO A 938 6.19 -28.10 21.80
N LEU A 939 5.40 -27.11 21.30
CA LEU A 939 4.42 -26.43 22.13
C LEU A 939 3.26 -27.31 22.54
N LEU A 940 2.76 -28.14 21.65
CA LEU A 940 1.69 -29.10 21.96
C LEU A 940 2.12 -30.09 23.04
N GLU A 941 3.37 -30.53 22.99
CA GLU A 941 3.95 -31.44 23.99
C GLU A 941 4.16 -30.74 25.35
N ARG A 942 4.69 -29.52 25.34
CA ARG A 942 4.97 -28.71 26.54
C ARG A 942 3.68 -28.29 27.27
N ASP A 943 2.68 -27.85 26.53
CA ASP A 943 1.52 -27.12 27.04
C ASP A 943 0.26 -28.00 27.16
N ARG A 944 0.36 -29.31 26.97
CA ARG A 944 -0.71 -30.26 27.31
C ARG A 944 -1.05 -30.13 28.80
N ALA A 945 -2.36 -30.07 29.07
CA ALA A 945 -2.89 -29.87 30.43
C ALA A 945 -2.55 -31.01 31.35
#